data_bc924989b61006dfc40aa0144ebf67b1
#
_entry.id   bc924989b61006dfc40aa0144ebf67b1
#
_cell.length_a   1.000
_cell.length_b   1.000
_cell.length_c   1.000
_cell.angle_alpha   90.00
_cell.angle_beta   90.00
_cell.angle_gamma   90.00
#
_symmetry.space_group_name_H-M   'P 1'
#
loop_
_entity.id
_entity.type
_entity.pdbx_description
1 polymer ?
#
loop_
_entity_poly.entity_id
_entity_poly.type
_entity_poly.pdbx_seq_one_letter_code
_entity_poly.pdbx_strand_id
1 'polypeptide(L)'
;MLRHGGPVSSWRIQPSCKRPPDLPVDHRTLSRLLPALLFLATPVVAAIDFSRDIQPILSENCYHCHGPDAAERKGDLRLDDEKAAKSSAIVPGKADDSELVKRLFSDDPDEVMPTPKSNRKLTEAQKQLVKQWISEGAKWGKHWAFEPVKRPTVPAGAKHPVDAFVNQKLVEAGLKPNPPASRETLVRRLSLDLTGLPPDPSDPSDPSDQTDLIERLLSSPHFGERWAWDWLDAARYADSNGYQGDPERTMWPWRDWVVKAINDNMPYDQFTIWQLAGDLLPKATTEQKLASGFNRNHMINGEGGRIAEETRVENVMDRVETTGTVWMGLTLSCTKCHDHKFDPLTQRDYFALYDVFNQTSEDGKGRSGQAAPAMDMSTPAELARTVNANATVGKIAAEVEAFELKKFPRAAGKPLTESEAINLPGNLPSTLAKAEPKNRGVDALLEAIGYFKGKDAAYVAVLSKLLAAQREKTAASNAVTKVMIMDTLPQPRETFILDKGAYDKPLTTKVSFTTPAVLPAMAKEAPKDRLGLAQWLVHRDNPLTARVTVNRFWQSLFGIGLVKTAEDFGVQGEMPPHRELLDWLAAEFMESDWDVKHLIKLIVTSETYQRSSQFSAHSSQLDPDNRLLVRGPRFRMPSWMLRDQALALSGLLNPKLGGPSVKPYQPEGIWEEATFGKKTYVQDHGDALYRRTLYVFWRRIVGPTMLFDNSTRQVCAVKATRTNTPLHALVTLNDTTFVEAARVLAEKVMKSPGDDTKRLLHAFRTVTNRDAKPEELAVLQKQLIKLRTQAAPEAAKLLQVGEHKADAKLNAAEHAAWTSLCLMLLNLDEVVTKE
;
A
#
# COMPACT_ATOMS: atom_id res chain seq x y z
N MET A 1 -38.20 0.78 -29.21
CA MET A 1 -39.58 0.34 -29.28
C MET A 1 -39.73 -0.91 -28.47
N LEU A 2 -40.43 -0.83 -27.46
CA LEU A 2 -41.56 -1.50 -26.83
C LEU A 2 -41.48 -1.41 -25.31
N ARG A 3 -42.45 -0.67 -24.80
CA ARG A 3 -42.82 -0.59 -23.38
C ARG A 3 -43.57 -1.89 -22.99
N HIS A 4 -43.36 -2.35 -21.74
CA HIS A 4 -44.49 -2.79 -20.90
C HIS A 4 -44.05 -2.78 -19.43
N GLY A 5 -44.73 -1.99 -18.66
CA GLY A 5 -44.64 -1.92 -17.20
C GLY A 5 -45.71 -2.86 -16.59
N GLY A 6 -45.39 -3.34 -15.40
CA GLY A 6 -46.28 -4.02 -14.47
C GLY A 6 -45.79 -3.85 -13.06
N PRO A 7 -46.64 -3.64 -12.07
CA PRO A 7 -46.25 -3.11 -10.76
C PRO A 7 -45.72 -4.20 -9.81
N VAL A 8 -44.64 -3.85 -9.08
CA VAL A 8 -44.09 -4.67 -8.01
C VAL A 8 -44.85 -4.35 -6.71
N SER A 9 -45.50 -5.37 -6.16
CA SER A 9 -46.22 -5.33 -4.88
C SER A 9 -45.26 -5.22 -3.70
N SER A 10 -45.51 -4.24 -2.86
CA SER A 10 -44.83 -4.00 -1.58
C SER A 10 -45.24 -5.02 -0.52
N TRP A 11 -44.31 -5.82 -0.03
CA TRP A 11 -44.49 -6.59 1.22
C TRP A 11 -44.02 -5.76 2.41
N ARG A 12 -44.99 -5.33 3.24
CA ARG A 12 -44.73 -4.81 4.60
C ARG A 12 -44.71 -6.00 5.56
N ILE A 13 -43.57 -6.18 6.24
CA ILE A 13 -43.48 -7.05 7.42
C ILE A 13 -43.64 -6.17 8.65
N GLN A 14 -44.70 -6.40 9.42
CA GLN A 14 -44.87 -5.85 10.78
C GLN A 14 -44.22 -6.78 11.79
N PRO A 15 -43.45 -6.27 12.76
CA PRO A 15 -43.02 -7.07 13.90
C PRO A 15 -44.01 -6.96 15.04
N SER A 16 -44.68 -8.04 15.40
CA SER A 16 -45.45 -8.17 16.63
C SER A 16 -44.55 -8.60 17.77
N CYS A 17 -44.26 -7.70 18.69
CA CYS A 17 -43.58 -8.00 19.96
C CYS A 17 -44.60 -7.97 21.08
N LYS A 18 -44.94 -9.14 21.65
CA LYS A 18 -45.77 -9.25 22.87
C LYS A 18 -44.86 -9.10 24.10
N ARG A 19 -45.22 -8.18 25.00
CA ARG A 19 -44.62 -8.05 26.34
C ARG A 19 -45.07 -9.20 27.27
N PRO A 20 -44.19 -9.70 28.13
CA PRO A 20 -44.60 -10.54 29.26
C PRO A 20 -45.10 -9.69 30.45
N PRO A 21 -45.94 -10.26 31.34
CA PRO A 21 -46.65 -9.54 32.37
C PRO A 21 -45.81 -9.21 33.61
N ASP A 22 -46.18 -8.09 34.26
CA ASP A 22 -45.60 -7.56 35.49
C ASP A 22 -45.90 -8.49 36.69
N LEU A 23 -44.90 -8.73 37.54
CA LEU A 23 -45.05 -9.28 38.89
C LEU A 23 -44.88 -8.14 39.92
N PRO A 24 -45.67 -8.12 40.99
CA PRO A 24 -45.65 -7.02 41.94
C PRO A 24 -44.53 -7.16 42.96
N VAL A 25 -43.84 -6.04 43.23
CA VAL A 25 -42.85 -5.88 44.32
C VAL A 25 -43.50 -5.23 45.50
N ASP A 26 -43.47 -5.93 46.63
CA ASP A 26 -44.00 -5.50 47.91
C ASP A 26 -42.98 -4.57 48.61
N HIS A 27 -43.48 -3.38 48.95
CA HIS A 27 -42.74 -2.40 49.76
C HIS A 27 -43.13 -2.55 51.21
N ARG A 28 -42.20 -3.06 52.08
CA ARG A 28 -42.18 -2.61 53.52
C ARG A 28 -40.91 -3.03 54.25
N THR A 29 -40.30 -2.03 54.94
CA THR A 29 -39.43 -2.04 56.15
C THR A 29 -37.96 -2.40 55.90
N LEU A 30 -37.02 -1.47 56.20
CA LEU A 30 -36.59 -0.98 57.49
C LEU A 30 -35.56 0.16 57.38
N SER A 31 -35.90 1.31 57.98
CA SER A 31 -35.01 2.41 58.29
C SER A 31 -34.03 2.01 59.40
N ARG A 32 -32.69 2.16 59.21
CA ARG A 32 -31.73 2.49 60.27
C ARG A 32 -30.64 3.42 59.73
N LEU A 33 -30.50 4.54 60.36
CA LEU A 33 -29.59 5.64 60.17
C LEU A 33 -28.11 5.24 60.30
N LEU A 34 -27.30 5.57 59.21
CA LEU A 34 -25.87 5.88 59.40
C LEU A 34 -25.61 7.17 58.56
N PRO A 35 -24.93 8.19 59.09
CA PRO A 35 -24.57 9.35 58.29
C PRO A 35 -23.43 8.98 57.32
N ALA A 36 -23.74 8.80 56.05
CA ALA A 36 -22.73 8.76 55.00
C ALA A 36 -22.27 10.20 54.74
N LEU A 37 -21.02 10.52 55.05
CA LEU A 37 -20.31 11.65 54.48
C LEU A 37 -20.32 11.50 52.95
N LEU A 38 -21.20 12.22 52.26
CA LEU A 38 -21.10 12.48 50.85
C LEU A 38 -19.87 13.38 50.61
N PHE A 39 -18.73 12.77 50.25
CA PHE A 39 -17.74 13.50 49.48
C PHE A 39 -18.39 13.84 48.16
N LEU A 40 -18.83 15.08 48.00
CA LEU A 40 -19.12 15.71 46.74
C LEU A 40 -17.79 15.79 46.00
N ALA A 41 -17.43 14.70 45.23
CA ALA A 41 -16.46 14.81 44.18
C ALA A 41 -17.07 15.75 43.14
N THR A 42 -16.74 17.03 43.22
CA THR A 42 -16.96 17.95 42.10
C THR A 42 -16.27 17.29 40.91
N PRO A 43 -16.96 17.07 39.79
CA PRO A 43 -16.27 16.63 38.57
C PRO A 43 -15.22 17.71 38.28
N VAL A 44 -13.94 17.32 38.29
CA VAL A 44 -12.88 18.16 37.73
C VAL A 44 -13.23 18.26 36.24
N VAL A 45 -13.92 19.35 35.89
CA VAL A 45 -14.13 19.67 34.46
C VAL A 45 -12.73 19.88 33.90
N ALA A 46 -12.28 18.94 33.08
CA ALA A 46 -11.00 19.07 32.41
C ALA A 46 -10.98 20.42 31.66
N ALA A 47 -9.90 21.20 31.84
CA ALA A 47 -9.76 22.47 31.15
C ALA A 47 -9.92 22.28 29.63
N ILE A 48 -10.62 23.21 28.99
CA ILE A 48 -10.84 23.17 27.53
C ILE A 48 -9.47 23.29 26.83
N ASP A 49 -9.13 22.30 26.03
CA ASP A 49 -7.94 22.28 25.18
C ASP A 49 -8.31 22.73 23.76
N PHE A 50 -7.60 23.75 23.25
CA PHE A 50 -7.91 24.32 21.94
C PHE A 50 -7.83 23.29 20.82
N SER A 51 -6.73 22.52 20.77
CA SER A 51 -6.48 21.56 19.71
C SER A 51 -7.45 20.38 19.73
N ARG A 52 -7.87 19.94 20.93
CA ARG A 52 -8.79 18.81 21.11
C ARG A 52 -10.26 19.21 20.94
N ASP A 53 -10.67 20.33 21.55
CA ASP A 53 -12.08 20.63 21.78
C ASP A 53 -12.62 21.75 20.86
N ILE A 54 -11.77 22.69 20.45
CA ILE A 54 -12.19 23.89 19.72
C ILE A 54 -11.76 23.86 18.26
N GLN A 55 -10.50 23.54 17.98
CA GLN A 55 -9.95 23.56 16.62
C GLN A 55 -10.73 22.63 15.66
N PRO A 56 -11.17 21.42 16.03
CA PRO A 56 -12.01 20.59 15.15
C PRO A 56 -13.33 21.26 14.79
N ILE A 57 -13.98 21.96 15.75
CA ILE A 57 -15.23 22.70 15.50
C ILE A 57 -14.99 23.83 14.49
N LEU A 58 -13.93 24.62 14.69
CA LEU A 58 -13.59 25.73 13.80
C LEU A 58 -13.18 25.26 12.42
N SER A 59 -12.38 24.21 12.34
CA SER A 59 -11.88 23.68 11.05
C SER A 59 -13.01 23.12 10.19
N GLU A 60 -13.91 22.35 10.80
CA GLU A 60 -15.03 21.75 10.09
C GLU A 60 -16.05 22.79 9.62
N ASN A 61 -16.33 23.82 10.45
CA ASN A 61 -17.45 24.72 10.22
C ASN A 61 -17.07 26.12 9.74
N CYS A 62 -15.84 26.60 10.02
CA CYS A 62 -15.45 28.00 9.83
C CYS A 62 -14.28 28.17 8.84
N TYR A 63 -13.22 27.32 8.87
CA TYR A 63 -12.00 27.53 8.07
C TYR A 63 -12.23 27.49 6.58
N HIS A 64 -13.33 26.87 6.12
CA HIS A 64 -13.68 26.90 4.69
C HIS A 64 -13.77 28.33 4.12
N CYS A 65 -14.27 29.28 4.95
CA CYS A 65 -14.46 30.67 4.57
C CYS A 65 -13.59 31.63 5.41
N HIS A 66 -13.07 31.21 6.56
CA HIS A 66 -12.31 32.03 7.50
C HIS A 66 -11.00 31.33 7.93
N GLY A 67 -10.38 30.59 7.01
CA GLY A 67 -9.15 29.83 7.21
C GLY A 67 -7.92 30.46 6.54
N PRO A 68 -6.84 29.67 6.41
CA PRO A 68 -5.55 30.14 5.87
C PRO A 68 -5.59 30.53 4.39
N ASP A 69 -6.47 29.91 3.58
CA ASP A 69 -6.58 30.14 2.15
C ASP A 69 -7.10 31.57 1.84
N ALA A 70 -6.19 32.45 1.39
CA ALA A 70 -6.51 33.85 1.08
C ALA A 70 -7.45 34.00 -0.12
N ALA A 71 -7.46 33.04 -1.07
CA ALA A 71 -8.29 33.10 -2.28
C ALA A 71 -9.79 32.87 -1.98
N GLU A 72 -10.10 32.06 -0.98
CA GLU A 72 -11.47 31.70 -0.60
C GLU A 72 -11.97 32.44 0.65
N ARG A 73 -11.12 33.26 1.28
CA ARG A 73 -11.42 33.96 2.54
C ARG A 73 -12.52 34.99 2.35
N LYS A 74 -13.48 34.99 3.29
CA LYS A 74 -14.60 35.92 3.32
C LYS A 74 -14.45 36.91 4.48
N GLY A 75 -14.72 38.20 4.19
CA GLY A 75 -14.71 39.29 5.19
C GLY A 75 -13.35 39.53 5.84
N ASP A 76 -12.24 39.14 5.18
CA ASP A 76 -10.86 39.22 5.69
C ASP A 76 -10.62 38.62 7.08
N LEU A 77 -11.60 37.83 7.56
CA LEU A 77 -11.53 37.18 8.87
C LEU A 77 -10.73 35.87 8.80
N ARG A 78 -9.80 35.71 9.77
CA ARG A 78 -9.06 34.47 10.02
C ARG A 78 -9.40 33.95 11.40
N LEU A 79 -9.96 32.74 11.44
CA LEU A 79 -10.25 32.02 12.70
C LEU A 79 -9.21 30.88 12.95
N ASP A 80 -8.28 30.69 12.05
CA ASP A 80 -7.12 29.79 12.17
C ASP A 80 -5.89 30.48 12.79
N ASP A 81 -5.88 31.82 12.83
CA ASP A 81 -4.79 32.63 13.37
C ASP A 81 -5.24 33.36 14.64
N GLU A 82 -4.55 33.11 15.76
CA GLU A 82 -4.92 33.65 17.08
C GLU A 82 -4.99 35.18 17.08
N LYS A 83 -3.96 35.85 16.52
CA LYS A 83 -3.88 37.31 16.53
C LYS A 83 -4.99 37.91 15.70
N ALA A 84 -5.24 37.39 14.52
CA ALA A 84 -6.30 37.88 13.64
C ALA A 84 -7.69 37.65 14.25
N ALA A 85 -7.97 36.47 14.77
CA ALA A 85 -9.25 36.14 15.42
C ALA A 85 -9.54 37.05 16.63
N LYS A 86 -8.52 37.26 17.48
CA LYS A 86 -8.64 38.13 18.67
C LYS A 86 -8.73 39.62 18.33
N SER A 87 -8.29 40.04 17.16
CA SER A 87 -8.37 41.45 16.73
C SER A 87 -9.74 41.84 16.17
N SER A 88 -10.57 40.86 15.76
CA SER A 88 -11.82 41.14 15.02
C SER A 88 -13.07 40.39 15.48
N ALA A 89 -12.93 39.16 15.99
CA ALA A 89 -14.08 38.29 16.24
C ALA A 89 -14.18 37.76 17.67
N ILE A 90 -13.09 37.75 18.46
CA ILE A 90 -13.01 37.14 19.79
C ILE A 90 -12.49 38.16 20.81
N VAL A 91 -13.24 38.39 21.87
CA VAL A 91 -12.79 39.18 23.02
C VAL A 91 -12.53 38.21 24.17
N PRO A 92 -11.25 37.89 24.49
CA PRO A 92 -10.93 36.95 25.55
C PRO A 92 -11.53 37.27 26.89
N GLY A 93 -12.16 36.29 27.54
CA GLY A 93 -12.85 36.47 28.83
C GLY A 93 -14.24 37.13 28.75
N LYS A 94 -14.69 37.57 27.55
CA LYS A 94 -15.97 38.27 27.34
C LYS A 94 -16.71 37.63 26.14
N ALA A 95 -17.31 36.47 26.38
CA ALA A 95 -17.97 35.73 25.33
C ALA A 95 -19.15 36.52 24.69
N ASP A 96 -19.98 37.19 25.48
CA ASP A 96 -21.13 37.93 24.95
C ASP A 96 -20.73 39.20 24.17
N ASP A 97 -19.53 39.74 24.41
CA ASP A 97 -18.97 40.86 23.63
C ASP A 97 -18.37 40.40 22.31
N SER A 98 -18.06 39.09 22.17
CA SER A 98 -17.40 38.51 21.01
C SER A 98 -18.32 38.37 19.82
N GLU A 99 -17.94 38.93 18.67
CA GLU A 99 -18.73 38.87 17.42
C GLU A 99 -18.95 37.42 16.94
N LEU A 100 -17.97 36.53 17.13
CA LEU A 100 -18.13 35.11 16.84
C LEU A 100 -19.31 34.49 17.59
N VAL A 101 -19.48 34.79 18.91
CA VAL A 101 -20.56 34.25 19.71
C VAL A 101 -21.92 34.87 19.28
N LYS A 102 -21.99 36.17 19.03
CA LYS A 102 -23.20 36.80 18.53
C LYS A 102 -23.69 36.13 17.25
N ARG A 103 -22.79 35.89 16.31
CA ARG A 103 -23.10 35.21 15.05
C ARG A 103 -23.48 33.74 15.19
N LEU A 104 -22.87 33.02 16.13
CA LEU A 104 -23.23 31.62 16.40
C LEU A 104 -24.65 31.45 16.95
N PHE A 105 -25.15 32.46 17.72
CA PHE A 105 -26.44 32.42 18.39
C PHE A 105 -27.48 33.36 17.76
N SER A 106 -27.18 33.99 16.61
CA SER A 106 -28.18 34.82 15.90
C SER A 106 -29.27 33.94 15.30
N ASP A 107 -30.53 34.43 15.41
CA ASP A 107 -31.68 33.85 14.74
C ASP A 107 -31.90 34.44 13.33
N ASP A 108 -31.19 35.52 12.99
CA ASP A 108 -31.28 36.16 11.68
C ASP A 108 -30.49 35.33 10.64
N PRO A 109 -31.16 34.84 9.56
CA PRO A 109 -30.53 34.03 8.54
C PRO A 109 -29.42 34.76 7.75
N ASP A 110 -29.40 36.10 7.77
CA ASP A 110 -28.35 36.88 7.10
C ASP A 110 -27.15 37.18 8.04
N GLU A 111 -27.31 36.98 9.34
CA GLU A 111 -26.23 37.16 10.32
C GLU A 111 -25.66 35.86 10.87
N VAL A 112 -26.48 34.81 10.96
CA VAL A 112 -26.06 33.55 11.57
C VAL A 112 -24.85 32.92 10.84
N MET A 113 -23.88 32.42 11.63
CA MET A 113 -22.75 31.69 11.13
C MET A 113 -22.68 30.28 11.74
N PRO A 114 -22.35 29.23 10.92
CA PRO A 114 -22.22 29.27 9.47
C PRO A 114 -23.53 29.64 8.76
N THR A 115 -23.41 30.28 7.57
CA THR A 115 -24.62 30.70 6.82
C THR A 115 -25.45 29.48 6.41
N PRO A 116 -26.79 29.57 6.35
CA PRO A 116 -27.66 28.46 5.93
C PRO A 116 -27.28 27.86 4.55
N LYS A 117 -26.78 28.69 3.65
CA LYS A 117 -26.32 28.29 2.30
C LYS A 117 -25.05 27.41 2.31
N SER A 118 -24.30 27.40 3.40
CA SER A 118 -23.05 26.61 3.52
C SER A 118 -23.30 25.12 3.74
N ASN A 119 -24.52 24.69 4.06
CA ASN A 119 -24.88 23.33 4.48
C ASN A 119 -24.08 22.84 5.73
N ARG A 120 -23.55 23.76 6.53
CA ARG A 120 -22.82 23.49 7.78
C ARG A 120 -23.64 23.98 8.97
N LYS A 121 -23.62 23.21 10.05
CA LYS A 121 -24.40 23.53 11.23
C LYS A 121 -23.70 23.01 12.49
N LEU A 122 -23.47 23.89 13.47
CA LEU A 122 -23.01 23.52 14.80
C LEU A 122 -24.18 22.97 15.62
N THR A 123 -23.89 21.96 16.44
CA THR A 123 -24.79 21.51 17.50
C THR A 123 -24.80 22.55 18.61
N GLU A 124 -25.85 22.56 19.42
CA GLU A 124 -25.93 23.47 20.56
C GLU A 124 -24.77 23.25 21.56
N ALA A 125 -24.38 21.99 21.79
CA ALA A 125 -23.21 21.64 22.60
C ALA A 125 -21.90 22.25 22.07
N GLN A 126 -21.68 22.23 20.76
CA GLN A 126 -20.50 22.85 20.13
C GLN A 126 -20.52 24.38 20.29
N LYS A 127 -21.67 25.00 20.10
CA LYS A 127 -21.82 26.46 20.32
C LYS A 127 -21.49 26.86 21.76
N GLN A 128 -22.06 26.12 22.74
CA GLN A 128 -21.81 26.37 24.16
C GLN A 128 -20.31 26.12 24.50
N LEU A 129 -19.68 25.12 23.95
CA LEU A 129 -18.25 24.83 24.17
C LEU A 129 -17.37 25.98 23.67
N VAL A 130 -17.66 26.53 22.48
CA VAL A 130 -16.94 27.72 21.95
C VAL A 130 -17.17 28.93 22.83
N LYS A 131 -18.43 29.17 23.30
CA LYS A 131 -18.74 30.24 24.21
C LYS A 131 -17.99 30.12 25.54
N GLN A 132 -17.94 28.91 26.11
CA GLN A 132 -17.19 28.63 27.33
C GLN A 132 -15.69 28.86 27.17
N TRP A 133 -15.10 28.35 26.10
CA TRP A 133 -13.67 28.57 25.78
C TRP A 133 -13.33 30.07 25.73
N ILE A 134 -14.18 30.90 25.11
CA ILE A 134 -13.95 32.34 25.07
C ILE A 134 -14.07 32.95 26.46
N SER A 135 -15.07 32.53 27.28
CA SER A 135 -15.24 32.97 28.65
C SER A 135 -14.02 32.62 29.53
N GLU A 136 -13.36 31.49 29.29
CA GLU A 136 -12.14 31.04 29.97
C GLU A 136 -10.87 31.74 29.48
N GLY A 137 -11.00 32.74 28.60
CA GLY A 137 -9.88 33.56 28.09
C GLY A 137 -9.38 33.20 26.70
N ALA A 138 -10.07 32.36 25.95
CA ALA A 138 -9.72 31.95 24.59
C ALA A 138 -8.25 31.56 24.47
N LYS A 139 -7.79 30.60 25.28
CA LYS A 139 -6.42 30.10 25.23
C LYS A 139 -6.25 29.32 23.93
N TRP A 140 -5.33 29.79 23.10
CA TRP A 140 -4.99 29.16 21.84
C TRP A 140 -3.90 28.10 22.02
N GLY A 141 -3.85 27.10 21.14
CA GLY A 141 -2.79 26.10 21.10
C GLY A 141 -2.36 25.80 19.65
N LYS A 142 -1.20 25.21 19.47
CA LYS A 142 -0.82 24.64 18.19
C LYS A 142 -1.59 23.33 17.98
N HIS A 143 -1.83 22.97 16.73
CA HIS A 143 -2.37 21.66 16.41
C HIS A 143 -1.44 20.56 16.97
N TRP A 144 -2.03 19.55 17.60
CA TRP A 144 -1.30 18.51 18.33
C TRP A 144 -0.21 17.83 17.52
N ALA A 145 -0.47 17.60 16.22
CA ALA A 145 0.47 16.88 15.36
C ALA A 145 1.73 17.72 15.02
N PHE A 146 1.66 19.04 15.12
CA PHE A 146 2.79 19.95 14.87
C PHE A 146 3.59 20.30 16.13
N GLU A 147 3.17 19.79 17.29
CA GLU A 147 3.94 19.91 18.52
C GLU A 147 5.02 18.82 18.60
N PRO A 148 6.22 19.14 19.12
CA PRO A 148 7.29 18.16 19.33
C PRO A 148 6.80 16.94 20.11
N VAL A 149 7.29 15.76 19.72
CA VAL A 149 7.01 14.52 20.47
C VAL A 149 7.61 14.65 21.88
N LYS A 150 6.77 14.52 22.89
CA LYS A 150 7.18 14.43 24.28
C LYS A 150 6.85 13.02 24.77
N ARG A 151 7.78 12.39 25.51
CA ARG A 151 7.54 11.08 26.11
C ARG A 151 6.59 11.22 27.30
N PRO A 152 5.34 10.74 27.24
CA PRO A 152 4.44 10.79 28.38
C PRO A 152 4.87 9.84 29.48
N THR A 153 4.50 10.15 30.72
CA THR A 153 4.68 9.24 31.85
C THR A 153 3.72 8.06 31.68
N VAL A 154 4.25 6.85 31.81
CA VAL A 154 3.43 5.63 31.73
C VAL A 154 2.46 5.61 32.93
N PRO A 155 1.15 5.44 32.71
CA PRO A 155 0.18 5.34 33.80
C PRO A 155 0.47 4.14 34.71
N ALA A 156 0.20 4.29 36.00
CA ALA A 156 0.32 3.18 36.94
C ALA A 156 -0.74 2.09 36.69
N GLY A 157 -0.46 0.85 37.08
CA GLY A 157 -1.46 -0.23 37.09
C GLY A 157 -1.28 -1.35 36.07
N ALA A 158 -0.36 -1.23 35.11
CA ALA A 158 0.03 -2.33 34.23
C ALA A 158 1.55 -2.41 34.10
N LYS A 159 2.06 -3.61 33.86
CA LYS A 159 3.50 -3.84 33.69
C LYS A 159 3.99 -3.43 32.32
N HIS A 160 3.12 -3.52 31.31
CA HIS A 160 3.42 -3.21 29.92
C HIS A 160 2.93 -1.80 29.55
N PRO A 161 3.77 -0.93 28.99
CA PRO A 161 3.40 0.47 28.71
C PRO A 161 2.16 0.61 27.81
N VAL A 162 2.05 -0.18 26.73
CA VAL A 162 0.86 -0.14 25.84
C VAL A 162 -0.41 -0.41 26.65
N ASP A 163 -0.37 -1.42 27.52
CA ASP A 163 -1.54 -1.81 28.31
C ASP A 163 -1.89 -0.77 29.38
N ALA A 164 -0.90 -0.09 29.94
CA ALA A 164 -1.12 0.98 30.91
C ALA A 164 -1.95 2.12 30.30
N PHE A 165 -1.56 2.62 29.12
CA PHE A 165 -2.30 3.68 28.42
C PHE A 165 -3.69 3.23 27.97
N VAL A 166 -3.79 2.01 27.41
CA VAL A 166 -5.09 1.50 26.91
C VAL A 166 -6.05 1.25 28.08
N ASN A 167 -5.59 0.61 29.15
CA ASN A 167 -6.42 0.28 30.32
C ASN A 167 -6.90 1.55 31.03
N GLN A 168 -6.10 2.62 31.11
CA GLN A 168 -6.54 3.91 31.61
C GLN A 168 -7.75 4.43 30.83
N LYS A 169 -7.68 4.43 29.48
CA LYS A 169 -8.80 4.87 28.64
C LYS A 169 -10.03 3.99 28.77
N LEU A 170 -9.87 2.70 28.93
CA LEU A 170 -11.00 1.79 29.17
C LEU A 170 -11.67 2.08 30.51
N VAL A 171 -10.92 2.35 31.56
CA VAL A 171 -11.47 2.74 32.88
C VAL A 171 -12.22 4.04 32.77
N GLU A 172 -11.67 5.08 32.08
CA GLU A 172 -12.33 6.35 31.84
C GLU A 172 -13.66 6.18 31.10
N ALA A 173 -13.74 5.20 30.17
CA ALA A 173 -14.94 4.88 29.39
C ALA A 173 -15.91 3.89 30.10
N GLY A 174 -15.58 3.40 31.29
CA GLY A 174 -16.38 2.38 31.98
C GLY A 174 -16.37 1.01 31.31
N LEU A 175 -15.36 0.72 30.48
CA LEU A 175 -15.22 -0.53 29.72
C LEU A 175 -14.22 -1.47 30.41
N LYS A 176 -14.44 -2.77 30.20
CA LYS A 176 -13.48 -3.82 30.63
C LYS A 176 -12.85 -4.49 29.42
N PRO A 177 -11.52 -4.74 29.44
CA PRO A 177 -10.86 -5.43 28.36
C PRO A 177 -11.36 -6.87 28.22
N ASN A 178 -11.37 -7.37 26.99
CA ASN A 178 -11.62 -8.79 26.74
C ASN A 178 -10.50 -9.66 27.34
N PRO A 179 -10.78 -10.92 27.70
CA PRO A 179 -9.76 -11.88 28.12
C PRO A 179 -8.78 -12.16 26.96
N PRO A 180 -7.61 -12.76 27.25
CA PRO A 180 -6.70 -13.22 26.22
C PRO A 180 -7.38 -14.16 25.21
N ALA A 181 -6.95 -14.12 23.95
CA ALA A 181 -7.32 -15.10 22.95
C ALA A 181 -6.72 -16.48 23.28
N SER A 182 -7.27 -17.54 22.64
CA SER A 182 -6.67 -18.87 22.78
C SER A 182 -5.25 -18.90 22.20
N ARG A 183 -4.45 -19.87 22.63
CA ARG A 183 -3.10 -20.04 22.09
C ARG A 183 -3.10 -20.24 20.57
N GLU A 184 -4.00 -21.07 20.08
CA GLU A 184 -4.12 -21.40 18.66
C GLU A 184 -4.44 -20.12 17.83
N THR A 185 -5.33 -19.26 18.34
CA THR A 185 -5.64 -17.97 17.74
C THR A 185 -4.41 -17.06 17.75
N LEU A 186 -3.66 -17.00 18.86
CA LEU A 186 -2.47 -16.16 18.97
C LEU A 186 -1.34 -16.64 18.06
N VAL A 187 -1.09 -17.95 17.97
CA VAL A 187 -0.09 -18.51 17.04
C VAL A 187 -0.44 -18.15 15.60
N ARG A 188 -1.70 -18.31 15.20
CA ARG A 188 -2.17 -17.95 13.86
C ARG A 188 -2.05 -16.43 13.60
N ARG A 189 -2.48 -15.61 14.56
CA ARG A 189 -2.40 -14.14 14.46
C ARG A 189 -0.95 -13.67 14.32
N LEU A 190 -0.04 -14.14 15.15
CA LEU A 190 1.38 -13.79 15.11
C LEU A 190 2.04 -14.23 13.80
N SER A 191 1.78 -15.46 13.34
CA SER A 191 2.33 -15.97 12.07
C SER A 191 1.90 -15.10 10.89
N LEU A 192 0.62 -14.79 10.79
CA LEU A 192 0.07 -13.94 9.72
C LEU A 192 0.60 -12.48 9.80
N ASP A 193 0.73 -11.93 11.00
CA ASP A 193 1.20 -10.55 11.17
C ASP A 193 2.70 -10.39 10.94
N LEU A 194 3.50 -11.35 11.38
CA LEU A 194 4.95 -11.22 11.31
C LEU A 194 5.54 -11.76 10.02
N THR A 195 4.91 -12.79 9.40
CA THR A 195 5.44 -13.41 8.17
C THR A 195 4.49 -13.35 6.98
N GLY A 196 3.21 -13.01 7.20
CA GLY A 196 2.16 -13.05 6.16
C GLY A 196 1.77 -14.46 5.72
N LEU A 197 2.17 -15.47 6.47
CA LEU A 197 1.88 -16.89 6.21
C LEU A 197 1.16 -17.51 7.42
N PRO A 198 0.32 -18.54 7.21
CA PRO A 198 -0.25 -19.30 8.30
C PRO A 198 0.86 -20.09 9.04
N PRO A 199 0.62 -20.50 10.30
CA PRO A 199 1.55 -21.42 10.97
C PRO A 199 1.64 -22.74 10.18
N ASP A 200 2.81 -23.38 10.22
CA ASP A 200 3.00 -24.70 9.61
C ASP A 200 2.42 -25.76 10.55
N PRO A 201 1.35 -26.48 10.14
CA PRO A 201 0.74 -27.50 11.01
C PRO A 201 1.67 -28.69 11.28
N SER A 202 2.73 -28.85 10.49
CA SER A 202 3.69 -29.95 10.60
C SER A 202 4.94 -29.58 11.38
N ASP A 203 5.07 -28.30 11.79
CA ASP A 203 6.24 -27.84 12.56
C ASP A 203 6.18 -28.33 14.02
N PRO A 204 6.99 -29.35 14.39
CA PRO A 204 7.02 -29.85 15.76
C PRO A 204 7.68 -28.88 16.75
N SER A 205 8.33 -27.84 16.25
CA SER A 205 9.05 -26.82 17.02
C SER A 205 8.16 -25.66 17.45
N ASP A 206 6.82 -25.84 17.45
CA ASP A 206 5.93 -24.83 18.02
C ASP A 206 6.33 -24.56 19.49
N PRO A 207 7.00 -23.43 19.78
CA PRO A 207 7.58 -23.21 21.11
C PRO A 207 6.44 -23.16 22.14
N SER A 208 6.64 -23.86 23.26
CA SER A 208 5.70 -23.77 24.39
C SER A 208 5.61 -22.36 24.95
N ASP A 209 6.67 -21.55 24.76
CA ASP A 209 6.73 -20.13 25.13
C ASP A 209 6.40 -19.22 23.93
N GLN A 210 5.48 -18.30 24.16
CA GLN A 210 5.08 -17.29 23.17
C GLN A 210 6.23 -16.34 22.81
N THR A 211 7.14 -16.07 23.74
CA THR A 211 8.31 -15.21 23.49
C THR A 211 9.22 -15.83 22.45
N ASP A 212 9.50 -17.12 22.57
CA ASP A 212 10.32 -17.86 21.59
C ASP A 212 9.67 -17.88 20.20
N LEU A 213 8.34 -18.01 20.15
CA LEU A 213 7.59 -17.92 18.89
C LEU A 213 7.77 -16.55 18.21
N ILE A 214 7.63 -15.46 18.99
CA ILE A 214 7.79 -14.10 18.45
C ILE A 214 9.21 -13.89 17.93
N GLU A 215 10.24 -14.30 18.67
CA GLU A 215 11.64 -14.17 18.24
C GLU A 215 11.93 -14.96 16.94
N ARG A 216 11.42 -16.17 16.85
CA ARG A 216 11.54 -17.01 15.64
C ARG A 216 10.88 -16.36 14.44
N LEU A 217 9.67 -15.81 14.59
CA LEU A 217 8.95 -15.16 13.52
C LEU A 217 9.61 -13.83 13.09
N LEU A 218 10.14 -13.04 14.03
CA LEU A 218 10.90 -11.82 13.74
C LEU A 218 12.23 -12.10 13.02
N SER A 219 12.81 -13.29 13.27
CA SER A 219 14.04 -13.74 12.59
C SER A 219 13.78 -14.41 11.25
N SER A 220 12.54 -14.69 10.92
CA SER A 220 12.16 -15.35 9.67
C SER A 220 12.50 -14.47 8.44
N PRO A 221 13.06 -15.04 7.36
CA PRO A 221 13.27 -14.29 6.11
C PRO A 221 11.95 -13.78 5.48
N HIS A 222 10.82 -14.37 5.87
CA HIS A 222 9.48 -13.95 5.43
C HIS A 222 8.97 -12.70 6.15
N PHE A 223 9.61 -12.26 7.22
CA PHE A 223 9.29 -11.02 7.92
C PHE A 223 9.40 -9.81 6.97
N GLY A 224 10.52 -9.68 6.27
CA GLY A 224 10.72 -8.58 5.32
C GLY A 224 9.72 -8.63 4.16
N GLU A 225 9.35 -9.82 3.66
CA GLU A 225 8.32 -9.94 2.60
C GLU A 225 6.95 -9.45 3.07
N ARG A 226 6.56 -9.77 4.31
CA ARG A 226 5.30 -9.29 4.91
C ARG A 226 5.27 -7.77 5.04
N TRP A 227 6.33 -7.19 5.60
CA TRP A 227 6.37 -5.77 5.92
C TRP A 227 6.75 -4.87 4.74
N ALA A 228 7.34 -5.44 3.69
CA ALA A 228 7.58 -4.72 2.44
C ALA A 228 6.28 -4.41 1.68
N TRP A 229 5.21 -5.21 1.80
CA TRP A 229 3.99 -5.02 1.00
C TRP A 229 3.42 -3.60 1.12
N ASP A 230 3.16 -3.16 2.35
CA ASP A 230 2.58 -1.83 2.62
C ASP A 230 3.54 -0.71 2.17
N TRP A 231 4.86 -0.95 2.24
CA TRP A 231 5.86 -0.02 1.73
C TRP A 231 5.88 0.07 0.21
N LEU A 232 5.67 -1.04 -0.51
CA LEU A 232 5.57 -1.05 -1.97
C LEU A 232 4.34 -0.26 -2.46
N ASP A 233 3.21 -0.32 -1.74
CA ASP A 233 2.02 0.48 -2.05
C ASP A 233 2.29 1.98 -1.81
N ALA A 234 2.91 2.34 -0.70
CA ALA A 234 3.32 3.72 -0.41
C ALA A 234 4.32 4.25 -1.45
N ALA A 235 5.26 3.41 -1.89
CA ALA A 235 6.25 3.73 -2.91
C ALA A 235 5.71 3.69 -4.35
N ARG A 236 4.47 3.27 -4.59
CA ARG A 236 3.88 3.11 -5.94
C ARG A 236 4.62 2.09 -6.80
N TYR A 237 5.28 1.07 -6.18
CA TYR A 237 6.02 0.05 -6.91
C TYR A 237 5.17 -0.67 -7.95
N ALA A 238 5.68 -0.81 -9.17
CA ALA A 238 5.09 -1.63 -10.22
C ALA A 238 6.15 -2.08 -11.23
N ASP A 239 5.85 -3.13 -11.99
CA ASP A 239 6.68 -3.67 -13.06
C ASP A 239 6.33 -3.04 -14.42
N SER A 240 5.49 -2.00 -14.43
CA SER A 240 5.12 -1.23 -15.64
C SER A 240 4.99 0.26 -15.33
N ASN A 241 4.98 1.09 -16.38
CA ASN A 241 5.01 2.55 -16.24
C ASN A 241 3.65 3.20 -15.99
N GLY A 242 2.55 2.55 -16.37
CA GLY A 242 1.21 3.15 -16.40
C GLY A 242 0.91 3.86 -17.72
N TYR A 243 -0.18 4.61 -17.76
CA TYR A 243 -0.78 5.20 -18.94
C TYR A 243 -1.17 4.16 -20.01
N GLN A 244 -1.69 4.57 -21.16
CA GLN A 244 -2.22 3.67 -22.17
C GLN A 244 -1.17 2.71 -22.76
N GLY A 245 0.06 3.18 -22.97
CA GLY A 245 1.15 2.36 -23.51
C GLY A 245 1.70 1.32 -22.54
N ASP A 246 1.67 1.65 -21.30
CA ASP A 246 2.08 0.87 -20.13
C ASP A 246 3.26 -0.10 -20.37
N PRO A 247 4.43 0.40 -20.82
CA PRO A 247 5.59 -0.45 -21.08
C PRO A 247 6.12 -1.05 -19.77
N GLU A 248 6.60 -2.28 -19.85
CA GLU A 248 7.24 -2.97 -18.74
C GLU A 248 8.52 -2.25 -18.31
N ARG A 249 8.83 -2.29 -17.00
CA ARG A 249 10.05 -1.74 -16.42
C ARG A 249 10.63 -2.67 -15.35
N THR A 250 11.91 -2.51 -15.06
CA THR A 250 12.64 -3.32 -14.09
C THR A 250 12.91 -2.49 -12.84
N MET A 251 12.14 -2.73 -11.79
CA MET A 251 12.35 -2.14 -10.46
C MET A 251 12.44 -3.22 -9.36
N TRP A 252 12.36 -4.50 -9.71
CA TRP A 252 12.42 -5.60 -8.76
C TRP A 252 13.71 -5.64 -7.91
N PRO A 253 14.91 -5.20 -8.37
CA PRO A 253 16.07 -5.16 -7.48
C PRO A 253 15.89 -4.16 -6.33
N TRP A 254 15.18 -3.04 -6.55
CA TRP A 254 14.83 -2.12 -5.48
C TRP A 254 13.83 -2.75 -4.50
N ARG A 255 12.81 -3.48 -4.99
CA ARG A 255 11.89 -4.24 -4.13
C ARG A 255 12.65 -5.23 -3.24
N ASP A 256 13.58 -5.98 -3.82
CA ASP A 256 14.36 -6.97 -3.09
C ASP A 256 15.28 -6.33 -2.06
N TRP A 257 15.82 -5.14 -2.37
CA TRP A 257 16.57 -4.34 -1.41
C TRP A 257 15.68 -3.92 -0.22
N VAL A 258 14.42 -3.50 -0.46
CA VAL A 258 13.47 -3.17 0.61
C VAL A 258 13.23 -4.37 1.52
N VAL A 259 12.97 -5.55 0.96
CA VAL A 259 12.80 -6.80 1.72
C VAL A 259 14.03 -7.11 2.57
N LYS A 260 15.22 -7.01 1.97
CA LYS A 260 16.51 -7.22 2.67
C LYS A 260 16.68 -6.22 3.83
N ALA A 261 16.50 -4.93 3.58
CA ALA A 261 16.69 -3.88 4.58
C ALA A 261 15.77 -4.08 5.80
N ILE A 262 14.51 -4.49 5.58
CA ILE A 262 13.57 -4.82 6.66
C ILE A 262 14.00 -6.09 7.40
N ASN A 263 14.43 -7.14 6.70
CA ASN A 263 14.94 -8.37 7.33
C ASN A 263 16.18 -8.13 8.19
N ASP A 264 17.10 -7.30 7.69
CA ASP A 264 18.32 -6.90 8.39
C ASP A 264 18.05 -5.93 9.56
N ASN A 265 16.78 -5.55 9.77
CA ASN A 265 16.37 -4.57 10.77
C ASN A 265 17.13 -3.24 10.65
N MET A 266 17.30 -2.77 9.39
CA MET A 266 17.94 -1.47 9.15
C MET A 266 17.21 -0.39 9.94
N PRO A 267 17.92 0.46 10.72
CA PRO A 267 17.30 1.59 11.42
C PRO A 267 16.44 2.43 10.47
N TYR A 268 15.22 2.77 10.89
CA TYR A 268 14.25 3.42 9.99
C TYR A 268 14.70 4.81 9.54
N ASP A 269 15.48 5.52 10.32
CA ASP A 269 16.12 6.79 9.93
C ASP A 269 17.11 6.56 8.79
N GLN A 270 17.98 5.56 8.89
CA GLN A 270 18.91 5.18 7.81
C GLN A 270 18.15 4.71 6.56
N PHE A 271 17.11 3.88 6.74
CA PHE A 271 16.25 3.42 5.65
C PHE A 271 15.60 4.61 4.91
N THR A 272 15.14 5.62 5.64
CA THR A 272 14.57 6.87 5.09
C THR A 272 15.62 7.66 4.33
N ILE A 273 16.80 7.91 4.95
CA ILE A 273 17.88 8.68 4.32
C ILE A 273 18.34 8.04 3.02
N TRP A 274 18.52 6.71 3.00
CA TRP A 274 18.98 6.03 1.79
C TRP A 274 17.94 6.09 0.67
N GLN A 275 16.66 5.98 0.97
CA GLN A 275 15.61 6.04 -0.05
C GLN A 275 15.39 7.44 -0.63
N LEU A 276 15.55 8.49 0.17
CA LEU A 276 15.41 9.86 -0.34
C LEU A 276 16.69 10.39 -0.98
N ALA A 277 17.85 10.01 -0.46
CA ALA A 277 19.12 10.65 -0.77
C ALA A 277 20.35 9.73 -0.72
N GLY A 278 20.17 8.41 -0.90
CA GLY A 278 21.29 7.47 -0.81
C GLY A 278 22.41 7.71 -1.82
N ASP A 279 22.07 8.25 -2.99
CA ASP A 279 23.02 8.67 -4.02
C ASP A 279 23.86 9.91 -3.64
N LEU A 280 23.41 10.70 -2.68
CA LEU A 280 24.10 11.91 -2.18
C LEU A 280 25.06 11.64 -1.01
N LEU A 281 25.07 10.42 -0.48
CA LEU A 281 25.96 10.05 0.61
C LEU A 281 27.44 10.07 0.16
N PRO A 282 28.38 10.41 1.03
CA PRO A 282 29.79 10.40 0.70
C PRO A 282 30.25 9.02 0.21
N LYS A 283 30.79 8.93 -1.00
CA LYS A 283 31.23 7.66 -1.63
C LYS A 283 30.09 6.64 -1.69
N ALA A 284 28.89 7.08 -2.06
CA ALA A 284 27.68 6.27 -2.10
C ALA A 284 27.90 4.88 -2.74
N THR A 285 27.55 3.83 -2.01
CA THR A 285 27.62 2.44 -2.45
C THR A 285 26.53 2.13 -3.49
N THR A 286 26.66 0.98 -4.16
CA THR A 286 25.62 0.49 -5.07
C THR A 286 24.27 0.31 -4.36
N GLU A 287 24.24 -0.22 -3.13
CA GLU A 287 23.01 -0.37 -2.35
C GLU A 287 22.38 0.95 -1.98
N GLN A 288 23.17 1.96 -1.58
CA GLN A 288 22.68 3.29 -1.26
C GLN A 288 22.06 3.98 -2.48
N LYS A 289 22.71 3.88 -3.64
CA LYS A 289 22.14 4.37 -4.91
C LYS A 289 20.86 3.62 -5.29
N LEU A 290 20.84 2.28 -5.15
CA LEU A 290 19.67 1.45 -5.42
C LEU A 290 18.48 1.88 -4.56
N ALA A 291 18.70 2.16 -3.27
CA ALA A 291 17.67 2.62 -2.34
C ALA A 291 16.94 3.86 -2.86
N SER A 292 17.66 4.81 -3.50
CA SER A 292 17.09 6.03 -4.07
C SER A 292 16.04 5.80 -5.16
N GLY A 293 15.93 4.57 -5.66
CA GLY A 293 14.88 4.11 -6.58
C GLY A 293 13.45 4.29 -6.05
N PHE A 294 13.25 4.48 -4.73
CA PHE A 294 11.98 4.91 -4.15
C PHE A 294 11.38 6.09 -4.92
N ASN A 295 12.18 7.11 -5.21
CA ASN A 295 11.74 8.33 -5.89
C ASN A 295 11.45 8.12 -7.40
N ARG A 296 11.73 6.92 -7.94
CA ARG A 296 11.57 6.59 -9.36
C ARG A 296 10.41 5.62 -9.61
N ASN A 297 9.65 5.26 -8.58
CA ASN A 297 8.51 4.37 -8.70
C ASN A 297 7.22 5.05 -9.18
N HIS A 298 7.18 6.36 -9.39
CA HIS A 298 6.05 7.07 -10.00
C HIS A 298 5.71 6.53 -11.40
N MET A 299 4.55 6.90 -11.92
CA MET A 299 4.18 6.64 -13.31
C MET A 299 5.13 7.39 -14.27
N ILE A 300 5.33 6.85 -15.47
CA ILE A 300 6.11 7.51 -16.52
C ILE A 300 5.24 7.57 -17.78
N ASN A 301 4.91 8.79 -18.21
CA ASN A 301 4.11 9.01 -19.41
C ASN A 301 4.94 8.73 -20.67
N GLY A 302 4.62 7.67 -21.40
CA GLY A 302 5.23 7.29 -22.68
C GLY A 302 4.36 7.60 -23.91
N GLU A 303 3.21 8.28 -23.73
CA GLU A 303 2.23 8.49 -24.79
C GLU A 303 2.74 9.40 -25.91
N GLY A 304 2.17 9.21 -27.12
CA GLY A 304 2.39 10.12 -28.24
C GLY A 304 1.75 11.49 -27.98
N GLY A 305 2.47 12.55 -28.33
CA GLY A 305 1.96 13.92 -28.14
C GLY A 305 2.19 14.52 -26.75
N ARG A 306 2.70 13.75 -25.76
CA ARG A 306 3.05 14.30 -24.44
C ARG A 306 4.11 15.39 -24.55
N ILE A 307 4.09 16.32 -23.62
CA ILE A 307 5.12 17.34 -23.46
C ILE A 307 6.13 16.87 -22.41
N ALA A 308 7.41 16.85 -22.78
CA ALA A 308 8.46 16.33 -21.91
C ALA A 308 8.61 17.14 -20.61
N GLU A 309 8.51 18.47 -20.70
CA GLU A 309 8.62 19.34 -19.53
C GLU A 309 7.43 19.18 -18.58
N GLU A 310 6.21 19.03 -19.10
CA GLU A 310 5.02 18.71 -18.32
C GLU A 310 5.24 17.42 -17.52
N THR A 311 5.63 16.34 -18.22
CA THR A 311 5.93 15.03 -17.58
C THR A 311 7.02 15.16 -16.50
N ARG A 312 8.07 15.93 -16.75
CA ARG A 312 9.14 16.15 -15.77
C ARG A 312 8.63 16.86 -14.52
N VAL A 313 7.83 17.90 -14.68
CA VAL A 313 7.25 18.68 -13.58
C VAL A 313 6.28 17.81 -12.78
N GLU A 314 5.41 17.04 -13.43
CA GLU A 314 4.49 16.09 -12.79
C GLU A 314 5.26 15.04 -11.96
N ASN A 315 6.36 14.49 -12.49
CA ASN A 315 7.20 13.54 -11.76
C ASN A 315 7.83 14.16 -10.49
N VAL A 316 8.21 15.44 -10.53
CA VAL A 316 8.72 16.15 -9.34
C VAL A 316 7.59 16.40 -8.34
N MET A 317 6.40 16.80 -8.79
CA MET A 317 5.22 16.98 -7.95
C MET A 317 4.82 15.69 -7.24
N ASP A 318 4.79 14.55 -7.95
CA ASP A 318 4.53 13.24 -7.35
C ASP A 318 5.50 12.91 -6.21
N ARG A 319 6.79 13.24 -6.34
CA ARG A 319 7.79 13.03 -5.27
C ARG A 319 7.52 13.88 -4.05
N VAL A 320 7.12 15.14 -4.23
CA VAL A 320 6.73 16.03 -3.12
C VAL A 320 5.52 15.47 -2.38
N GLU A 321 4.45 15.16 -3.13
CA GLU A 321 3.20 14.67 -2.58
C GLU A 321 3.39 13.31 -1.85
N THR A 322 4.15 12.41 -2.46
CA THR A 322 4.51 11.13 -1.84
C THR A 322 5.34 11.32 -0.56
N THR A 323 6.31 12.23 -0.56
CA THR A 323 7.12 12.50 0.64
C THR A 323 6.26 13.06 1.76
N GLY A 324 5.35 14.01 1.44
CA GLY A 324 4.37 14.54 2.38
C GLY A 324 3.50 13.45 3.00
N THR A 325 2.92 12.60 2.16
CA THR A 325 2.05 11.53 2.62
C THR A 325 2.81 10.46 3.42
N VAL A 326 3.99 10.04 2.93
CA VAL A 326 4.74 8.91 3.51
C VAL A 326 5.38 9.25 4.84
N TRP A 327 6.02 10.38 5.02
CA TRP A 327 6.77 10.71 6.23
C TRP A 327 6.10 11.75 7.12
N MET A 328 5.28 12.62 6.54
CA MET A 328 4.63 13.68 7.30
C MET A 328 3.13 13.42 7.56
N GLY A 329 2.49 12.49 6.83
CA GLY A 329 1.04 12.28 6.91
C GLY A 329 0.28 13.58 6.56
N LEU A 330 0.72 14.32 5.56
CA LEU A 330 0.13 15.59 5.13
C LEU A 330 -0.31 15.53 3.67
N THR A 331 -1.45 16.15 3.38
CA THR A 331 -2.04 16.24 2.04
C THR A 331 -1.51 17.47 1.30
N LEU A 332 -0.28 17.39 0.78
CA LEU A 332 0.38 18.51 0.10
C LEU A 332 -0.18 18.85 -1.29
N SER A 333 -0.95 17.97 -1.92
CA SER A 333 -1.44 18.14 -3.30
C SER A 333 -2.29 19.40 -3.52
N CYS A 334 -3.00 19.88 -2.49
CA CYS A 334 -3.76 21.13 -2.57
C CYS A 334 -2.84 22.36 -2.73
N THR A 335 -1.66 22.30 -2.11
CA THR A 335 -0.73 23.45 -2.03
C THR A 335 0.07 23.71 -3.31
N LYS A 336 -0.04 22.83 -4.32
CA LYS A 336 0.54 23.11 -5.63
C LYS A 336 -0.17 24.27 -6.38
N CYS A 337 -1.46 24.51 -6.10
CA CYS A 337 -2.29 25.48 -6.81
C CYS A 337 -2.54 26.76 -5.99
N HIS A 338 -2.70 26.65 -4.67
CA HIS A 338 -3.00 27.74 -3.73
C HIS A 338 -2.58 27.33 -2.33
N ASP A 339 -2.61 28.23 -1.35
CA ASP A 339 -2.38 27.88 0.05
C ASP A 339 -3.37 26.81 0.53
N HIS A 340 -2.93 25.94 1.44
CA HIS A 340 -3.79 24.85 1.92
C HIS A 340 -5.04 25.42 2.62
N LYS A 341 -6.19 24.81 2.35
CA LYS A 341 -7.47 25.33 2.79
C LYS A 341 -7.65 25.31 4.32
N PHE A 342 -7.05 24.35 4.99
CA PHE A 342 -7.23 24.08 6.42
C PHE A 342 -5.95 24.10 7.23
N ASP A 343 -4.86 23.58 6.65
CA ASP A 343 -3.57 23.53 7.32
C ASP A 343 -2.74 24.80 7.06
N PRO A 344 -1.87 25.18 7.99
CA PRO A 344 -0.98 26.32 7.81
C PRO A 344 0.20 25.99 6.90
N LEU A 345 -0.10 25.52 5.68
CA LEU A 345 0.83 25.14 4.62
C LEU A 345 0.56 26.03 3.40
N THR A 346 1.60 26.68 2.91
CA THR A 346 1.48 27.63 1.79
C THR A 346 1.90 26.99 0.47
N GLN A 347 1.46 27.58 -0.64
CA GLN A 347 1.96 27.24 -1.97
C GLN A 347 3.49 27.43 -2.04
N ARG A 348 4.03 28.41 -1.33
CA ARG A 348 5.48 28.63 -1.21
C ARG A 348 6.18 27.45 -0.53
N ASP A 349 5.60 26.88 0.53
CA ASP A 349 6.16 25.70 1.21
C ASP A 349 6.21 24.50 0.27
N TYR A 350 5.17 24.31 -0.55
CA TYR A 350 5.14 23.26 -1.57
C TYR A 350 6.27 23.39 -2.57
N PHE A 351 6.45 24.58 -3.15
CA PHE A 351 7.51 24.80 -4.15
C PHE A 351 8.90 24.86 -3.53
N ALA A 352 9.03 25.14 -2.24
CA ALA A 352 10.28 24.98 -1.51
C ALA A 352 10.67 23.49 -1.38
N LEU A 353 9.71 22.60 -1.10
CA LEU A 353 9.92 21.15 -1.13
C LEU A 353 10.13 20.62 -2.57
N TYR A 354 9.43 21.18 -3.54
CA TYR A 354 9.60 20.85 -4.96
C TYR A 354 11.05 21.11 -5.42
N ASP A 355 11.68 22.18 -4.97
CA ASP A 355 13.06 22.54 -5.32
C ASP A 355 14.04 21.39 -5.08
N VAL A 356 13.89 20.66 -3.98
CA VAL A 356 14.73 19.51 -3.62
C VAL A 356 14.72 18.41 -4.67
N PHE A 357 13.56 18.11 -5.26
CA PHE A 357 13.37 17.06 -6.26
C PHE A 357 13.52 17.57 -7.70
N ASN A 358 13.57 18.90 -7.91
CA ASN A 358 13.75 19.52 -9.22
C ASN A 358 15.19 19.38 -9.74
N GLN A 359 16.13 18.90 -8.90
CA GLN A 359 17.56 18.86 -9.17
C GLN A 359 18.06 17.55 -9.82
N THR A 360 17.19 16.66 -10.26
CA THR A 360 17.56 15.41 -10.96
C THR A 360 17.80 15.65 -12.45
N SER A 361 18.64 14.81 -13.08
CA SER A 361 18.89 14.83 -14.55
C SER A 361 17.70 14.31 -15.37
N GLU A 362 16.65 13.76 -14.75
CA GLU A 362 15.44 13.33 -15.44
C GLU A 362 14.85 14.46 -16.28
N ASP A 363 14.61 14.19 -17.58
CA ASP A 363 14.18 15.18 -18.56
C ASP A 363 12.74 14.98 -19.10
N GLY A 364 11.98 14.07 -18.51
CA GLY A 364 10.62 13.73 -18.95
C GLY A 364 10.51 13.08 -20.34
N LYS A 365 11.63 12.76 -21.02
CA LYS A 365 11.63 12.19 -22.38
C LYS A 365 11.54 10.67 -22.45
N GLY A 366 11.59 9.97 -21.31
CA GLY A 366 11.50 8.51 -21.29
C GLY A 366 10.22 7.99 -21.97
N ARG A 367 10.37 7.09 -22.95
CA ARG A 367 9.23 6.47 -23.67
C ARG A 367 9.17 4.96 -23.51
N SER A 368 10.29 4.33 -23.17
CA SER A 368 10.41 2.91 -22.89
C SER A 368 10.35 2.64 -21.38
N GLY A 369 10.35 1.38 -20.98
CA GLY A 369 10.21 0.96 -19.60
C GLY A 369 11.17 1.62 -18.60
N GLN A 370 12.42 1.89 -19.01
CA GLN A 370 13.44 2.54 -18.18
C GLN A 370 13.71 3.98 -18.65
N ALA A 371 13.68 4.93 -17.72
CA ALA A 371 14.05 6.32 -17.95
C ALA A 371 15.35 6.64 -17.19
N ALA A 372 16.24 7.42 -17.81
CA ALA A 372 17.44 7.93 -17.14
C ALA A 372 17.07 8.88 -15.98
N PRO A 373 17.89 8.94 -14.91
CA PRO A 373 19.06 8.13 -14.64
C PRO A 373 18.73 6.69 -14.23
N ALA A 374 19.57 5.74 -14.64
CA ALA A 374 19.44 4.33 -14.33
C ALA A 374 20.83 3.69 -14.08
N MET A 375 20.86 2.71 -13.20
CA MET A 375 22.07 1.98 -12.82
C MET A 375 22.01 0.56 -13.38
N ASP A 376 23.15 0.05 -13.88
CA ASP A 376 23.31 -1.32 -14.32
C ASP A 376 23.51 -2.23 -13.10
N MET A 377 22.60 -3.20 -12.95
CA MET A 377 22.59 -4.22 -11.89
C MET A 377 22.81 -5.62 -12.48
N SER A 378 23.30 -5.70 -13.73
CA SER A 378 23.47 -6.98 -14.42
C SER A 378 24.43 -7.89 -13.69
N THR A 379 24.09 -9.16 -13.65
CA THR A 379 24.98 -10.20 -13.15
C THR A 379 26.15 -10.42 -14.12
N PRO A 380 27.28 -10.95 -13.65
CA PRO A 380 28.41 -11.34 -14.54
C PRO A 380 27.97 -12.26 -15.69
N ALA A 381 26.98 -13.13 -15.47
CA ALA A 381 26.45 -14.03 -16.49
C ALA A 381 25.67 -13.28 -17.59
N GLU A 382 24.82 -12.30 -17.21
CA GLU A 382 24.08 -11.46 -18.16
C GLU A 382 25.02 -10.60 -18.99
N LEU A 383 26.06 -10.02 -18.37
CA LEU A 383 27.08 -9.25 -19.06
C LEU A 383 27.85 -10.13 -20.06
N ALA A 384 28.29 -11.33 -19.64
CA ALA A 384 28.97 -12.28 -20.50
C ALA A 384 28.08 -12.70 -21.68
N ARG A 385 26.80 -12.98 -21.45
CA ARG A 385 25.80 -13.29 -22.50
C ARG A 385 25.70 -12.17 -23.54
N THR A 386 25.63 -10.93 -23.08
CA THR A 386 25.54 -9.75 -23.96
C THR A 386 26.79 -9.57 -24.79
N VAL A 387 27.99 -9.73 -24.19
CA VAL A 387 29.28 -9.68 -24.90
C VAL A 387 29.35 -10.79 -25.96
N ASN A 388 29.01 -12.02 -25.60
CA ASN A 388 29.03 -13.16 -26.51
C ASN A 388 28.04 -13.03 -27.68
N ALA A 389 26.84 -12.54 -27.41
CA ALA A 389 25.81 -12.29 -28.43
C ALA A 389 26.28 -11.23 -29.45
N ASN A 390 26.86 -10.12 -28.96
CA ASN A 390 27.47 -9.11 -29.84
C ASN A 390 28.62 -9.64 -30.69
N ALA A 391 29.51 -10.42 -30.11
CA ALA A 391 30.62 -11.06 -30.82
C ALA A 391 30.10 -12.04 -31.91
N THR A 392 29.06 -12.81 -31.59
CA THR A 392 28.39 -13.73 -32.52
C THR A 392 27.79 -13.02 -33.72
N VAL A 393 27.08 -11.91 -33.48
CA VAL A 393 26.52 -11.04 -34.54
C VAL A 393 27.66 -10.54 -35.43
N GLY A 394 28.75 -10.04 -34.85
CA GLY A 394 29.92 -9.56 -35.59
C GLY A 394 30.52 -10.64 -36.52
N LYS A 395 30.69 -11.84 -35.98
CA LYS A 395 31.22 -12.99 -36.76
C LYS A 395 30.30 -13.38 -37.93
N ILE A 396 29.00 -13.55 -37.65
CA ILE A 396 28.03 -13.95 -38.70
C ILE A 396 27.81 -12.83 -39.71
N ALA A 397 27.83 -11.57 -39.28
CA ALA A 397 27.74 -10.42 -40.17
C ALA A 397 28.89 -10.37 -41.17
N ALA A 398 30.11 -10.74 -40.75
CA ALA A 398 31.25 -10.89 -41.66
C ALA A 398 31.05 -12.03 -42.66
N GLU A 399 30.43 -13.15 -42.29
CA GLU A 399 30.05 -14.22 -43.19
C GLU A 399 29.02 -13.75 -44.25
N VAL A 400 28.03 -12.97 -43.82
CA VAL A 400 27.03 -12.35 -44.73
C VAL A 400 27.71 -11.38 -45.69
N GLU A 401 28.60 -10.51 -45.21
CA GLU A 401 29.34 -9.55 -46.01
C GLU A 401 30.18 -10.27 -47.10
N ALA A 402 30.93 -11.33 -46.71
CA ALA A 402 31.71 -12.11 -47.61
C ALA A 402 30.85 -12.83 -48.70
N PHE A 403 29.63 -13.24 -48.30
CA PHE A 403 28.67 -13.82 -49.26
C PHE A 403 28.13 -12.76 -50.24
N GLU A 404 27.77 -11.59 -49.72
CA GLU A 404 27.23 -10.47 -50.50
C GLU A 404 28.23 -9.84 -51.46
N LEU A 405 29.51 -9.84 -51.11
CA LEU A 405 30.59 -9.45 -52.04
C LEU A 405 30.67 -10.34 -53.29
N LYS A 406 30.38 -11.60 -53.12
CA LYS A 406 30.34 -12.56 -54.26
C LYS A 406 29.03 -12.46 -55.03
N LYS A 407 27.91 -12.31 -54.35
CA LYS A 407 26.56 -12.23 -54.95
C LYS A 407 26.28 -10.91 -55.66
N PHE A 408 26.76 -9.81 -55.07
CA PHE A 408 26.61 -8.45 -55.55
C PHE A 408 27.99 -7.78 -55.63
N PRO A 409 28.79 -8.08 -56.67
CA PRO A 409 30.16 -7.56 -56.80
C PRO A 409 30.22 -6.04 -56.78
N ARG A 410 31.19 -5.52 -56.00
CA ARG A 410 31.44 -4.07 -55.86
C ARG A 410 32.92 -3.81 -55.62
N ALA A 411 33.37 -2.55 -55.84
CA ALA A 411 34.75 -2.18 -55.54
C ALA A 411 35.05 -2.29 -54.05
N ALA A 412 36.31 -2.60 -53.67
CA ALA A 412 36.71 -2.74 -52.28
C ALA A 412 36.34 -1.47 -51.45
N GLY A 413 35.73 -1.69 -50.28
CA GLY A 413 35.29 -0.64 -49.41
C GLY A 413 34.03 0.14 -49.80
N LYS A 414 33.41 -0.25 -50.92
CA LYS A 414 32.14 0.39 -51.40
C LYS A 414 30.90 -0.24 -50.74
N PRO A 415 29.88 0.51 -50.41
CA PRO A 415 28.62 0.02 -49.85
C PRO A 415 27.82 -0.80 -50.86
N LEU A 416 26.93 -1.63 -50.37
CA LEU A 416 26.06 -2.49 -51.19
C LEU A 416 25.15 -1.67 -52.14
N THR A 417 24.91 -0.40 -51.85
CA THR A 417 24.21 0.56 -52.72
C THR A 417 24.91 0.85 -54.03
N GLU A 418 26.22 0.56 -54.13
CA GLU A 418 27.01 0.71 -55.34
C GLU A 418 27.12 -0.60 -56.18
N SER A 419 26.22 -1.54 -55.93
CA SER A 419 26.13 -2.81 -56.61
C SER A 419 24.74 -3.01 -57.26
N GLU A 420 24.56 -4.08 -58.03
CA GLU A 420 23.27 -4.47 -58.58
C GLU A 420 22.16 -4.74 -57.55
N ALA A 421 22.50 -4.81 -56.26
CA ALA A 421 21.49 -4.90 -55.19
C ALA A 421 20.51 -3.71 -55.20
N ILE A 422 20.87 -2.57 -55.77
CA ILE A 422 20.01 -1.43 -55.94
C ILE A 422 18.81 -1.69 -56.88
N ASN A 423 18.91 -2.72 -57.73
CA ASN A 423 17.88 -3.12 -58.69
C ASN A 423 16.86 -4.10 -58.09
N LEU A 424 17.01 -4.49 -56.82
CA LEU A 424 16.03 -5.34 -56.13
C LEU A 424 14.70 -4.61 -55.97
N PRO A 425 13.56 -5.34 -56.00
CA PRO A 425 12.24 -4.69 -55.97
C PRO A 425 11.86 -4.18 -54.54
N GLY A 426 10.95 -3.19 -54.55
CA GLY A 426 10.33 -2.69 -53.30
C GLY A 426 11.33 -1.99 -52.39
N ASN A 427 11.23 -2.27 -51.09
CA ASN A 427 12.13 -1.72 -50.05
C ASN A 427 13.45 -2.43 -49.88
N LEU A 428 13.66 -3.56 -50.56
CA LEU A 428 14.88 -4.38 -50.39
C LEU A 428 16.20 -3.63 -50.65
N PRO A 429 16.31 -2.72 -51.64
CA PRO A 429 17.53 -1.94 -51.83
C PRO A 429 17.85 -1.11 -50.59
N SER A 430 16.83 -0.50 -49.95
CA SER A 430 17.02 0.31 -48.76
C SER A 430 17.23 -0.55 -47.50
N THR A 431 16.59 -1.69 -47.42
CA THR A 431 16.68 -2.62 -46.28
C THR A 431 18.03 -3.32 -46.21
N LEU A 432 18.55 -3.80 -47.39
CA LEU A 432 19.84 -4.48 -47.44
C LEU A 432 21.03 -3.52 -47.52
N ALA A 433 20.85 -2.39 -48.22
CA ALA A 433 21.98 -1.56 -48.66
C ALA A 433 22.28 -0.38 -47.69
N LYS A 434 21.29 0.09 -46.94
CA LYS A 434 21.48 1.23 -46.00
C LYS A 434 22.20 0.83 -44.71
N ALA A 435 22.24 -0.45 -44.36
CA ALA A 435 22.87 -0.90 -43.13
C ALA A 435 23.86 -1.99 -43.43
N GLU A 436 25.07 -1.87 -42.91
CA GLU A 436 26.02 -2.99 -42.84
C GLU A 436 25.35 -4.21 -42.19
N PRO A 437 25.71 -5.46 -42.59
CA PRO A 437 25.05 -6.66 -42.08
C PRO A 437 24.89 -6.69 -40.54
N LYS A 438 25.92 -6.24 -39.79
CA LYS A 438 25.90 -6.20 -38.30
C LYS A 438 24.81 -5.27 -37.73
N ASN A 439 24.34 -4.29 -38.51
CA ASN A 439 23.38 -3.26 -38.09
C ASN A 439 21.96 -3.53 -38.65
N ARG A 440 21.73 -4.61 -39.40
CA ARG A 440 20.41 -4.97 -39.92
C ARG A 440 19.53 -5.49 -38.80
N GLY A 441 18.35 -4.87 -38.62
CA GLY A 441 17.33 -5.28 -37.63
C GLY A 441 16.62 -6.58 -38.07
N VAL A 442 15.85 -7.14 -37.13
CA VAL A 442 15.09 -8.40 -37.35
C VAL A 442 14.11 -8.24 -38.52
N ASP A 443 13.38 -7.15 -38.62
CA ASP A 443 12.37 -6.92 -39.68
C ASP A 443 13.02 -6.86 -41.07
N ALA A 444 14.14 -6.16 -41.18
CA ALA A 444 14.93 -6.08 -42.40
C ALA A 444 15.43 -7.47 -42.88
N LEU A 445 15.87 -8.31 -41.95
CA LEU A 445 16.30 -9.66 -42.25
C LEU A 445 15.14 -10.57 -42.65
N LEU A 446 13.98 -10.44 -42.01
CA LEU A 446 12.75 -11.17 -42.36
C LEU A 446 12.25 -10.82 -43.75
N GLU A 447 12.25 -9.55 -44.15
CA GLU A 447 11.89 -9.09 -45.48
C GLU A 447 12.82 -9.65 -46.52
N ALA A 448 14.14 -9.60 -46.31
CA ALA A 448 15.14 -10.16 -47.21
C ALA A 448 15.01 -11.68 -47.35
N ILE A 449 14.86 -12.41 -46.25
CA ILE A 449 14.66 -13.87 -46.25
C ILE A 449 13.38 -14.21 -47.03
N GLY A 450 12.27 -13.50 -46.79
CA GLY A 450 10.99 -13.69 -47.48
C GLY A 450 11.14 -13.57 -49.00
N TYR A 451 11.84 -12.53 -49.46
CA TYR A 451 12.05 -12.32 -50.90
C TYR A 451 12.95 -13.41 -51.55
N PHE A 452 14.04 -13.79 -50.90
CA PHE A 452 14.98 -14.78 -51.46
C PHE A 452 14.54 -16.23 -51.22
N LYS A 453 13.48 -16.48 -50.46
CA LYS A 453 12.92 -17.83 -50.26
C LYS A 453 12.49 -18.42 -51.59
N GLY A 454 13.01 -19.61 -51.92
CA GLY A 454 12.78 -20.27 -53.22
C GLY A 454 13.61 -19.75 -54.40
N LYS A 455 14.37 -18.66 -54.22
CA LYS A 455 15.23 -18.05 -55.27
C LYS A 455 16.71 -18.30 -55.00
N ASP A 456 17.14 -18.28 -53.73
CA ASP A 456 18.54 -18.46 -53.34
C ASP A 456 18.62 -19.08 -51.93
N ALA A 457 18.66 -20.40 -51.89
CA ALA A 457 18.70 -21.13 -50.63
C ALA A 457 19.98 -20.88 -49.80
N ALA A 458 21.10 -20.62 -50.46
CA ALA A 458 22.38 -20.36 -49.79
C ALA A 458 22.37 -19.00 -49.09
N TYR A 459 21.83 -17.98 -49.75
CA TYR A 459 21.69 -16.63 -49.18
C TYR A 459 20.68 -16.62 -48.03
N VAL A 460 19.53 -17.30 -48.19
CA VAL A 460 18.55 -17.48 -47.13
C VAL A 460 19.17 -18.15 -45.90
N ALA A 461 20.02 -19.16 -46.10
CA ALA A 461 20.68 -19.85 -44.98
C ALA A 461 21.59 -18.88 -44.15
N VAL A 462 22.39 -18.06 -44.85
CA VAL A 462 23.30 -17.10 -44.17
C VAL A 462 22.52 -15.98 -43.49
N LEU A 463 21.50 -15.41 -44.16
CA LEU A 463 20.62 -14.41 -43.54
C LEU A 463 19.86 -14.96 -42.33
N SER A 464 19.43 -16.23 -42.38
CA SER A 464 18.73 -16.87 -41.26
C SER A 464 19.65 -17.06 -40.05
N LYS A 465 20.96 -17.35 -40.24
CA LYS A 465 21.94 -17.35 -39.15
C LYS A 465 22.06 -15.95 -38.50
N LEU A 466 22.15 -14.91 -39.33
CA LEU A 466 22.21 -13.52 -38.83
C LEU A 466 20.94 -13.13 -38.09
N LEU A 467 19.75 -13.50 -38.58
CA LEU A 467 18.47 -13.30 -37.92
C LEU A 467 18.44 -13.94 -36.54
N ALA A 468 18.90 -15.19 -36.42
CA ALA A 468 18.99 -15.88 -35.14
C ALA A 468 19.95 -15.17 -34.16
N ALA A 469 21.12 -14.75 -34.66
CA ALA A 469 22.08 -13.99 -33.86
C ALA A 469 21.56 -12.62 -33.40
N GLN A 470 20.86 -11.89 -34.28
CA GLN A 470 20.21 -10.60 -33.92
C GLN A 470 19.08 -10.77 -32.91
N ARG A 471 18.29 -11.84 -33.01
CA ARG A 471 17.28 -12.18 -32.03
C ARG A 471 17.93 -12.48 -30.67
N GLU A 472 18.99 -13.27 -30.63
CA GLU A 472 19.72 -13.54 -29.38
C GLU A 472 20.37 -12.27 -28.82
N LYS A 473 20.98 -11.43 -29.64
CA LYS A 473 21.48 -10.10 -29.18
C LYS A 473 20.39 -9.25 -28.58
N THR A 474 19.22 -9.20 -29.20
CA THR A 474 18.06 -8.45 -28.67
C THR A 474 17.60 -9.07 -27.36
N ALA A 475 17.47 -10.39 -27.27
CA ALA A 475 17.12 -11.10 -26.05
C ALA A 475 18.12 -10.85 -24.91
N ALA A 476 19.43 -10.96 -25.21
CA ALA A 476 20.49 -10.68 -24.24
C ALA A 476 20.46 -9.22 -23.76
N SER A 477 20.24 -8.26 -24.67
CA SER A 477 20.14 -6.83 -24.31
C SER A 477 18.91 -6.52 -23.48
N ASN A 478 17.79 -7.18 -23.73
CA ASN A 478 16.56 -7.02 -22.96
C ASN A 478 16.64 -7.71 -21.59
N ALA A 479 17.52 -8.70 -21.43
CA ALA A 479 17.76 -9.39 -20.17
C ALA A 479 18.67 -8.61 -19.21
N VAL A 480 19.35 -7.54 -19.68
CA VAL A 480 20.18 -6.67 -18.83
C VAL A 480 19.34 -5.99 -17.76
N THR A 481 19.70 -6.23 -16.49
CA THR A 481 18.99 -5.66 -15.35
C THR A 481 19.43 -4.22 -15.12
N LYS A 482 18.62 -3.25 -15.56
CA LYS A 482 18.81 -1.81 -15.25
C LYS A 482 17.71 -1.34 -14.31
N VAL A 483 18.07 -0.52 -13.32
CA VAL A 483 17.16 0.02 -12.32
C VAL A 483 17.24 1.53 -12.33
N MET A 484 16.07 2.19 -12.32
CA MET A 484 16.03 3.65 -12.19
C MET A 484 16.43 4.08 -10.79
N ILE A 485 17.36 5.04 -10.72
CA ILE A 485 17.86 5.62 -9.46
C ILE A 485 17.73 7.14 -9.52
N MET A 486 18.02 7.81 -8.41
CA MET A 486 18.20 9.26 -8.39
C MET A 486 19.66 9.64 -8.72
N ASP A 487 19.79 10.86 -9.21
CA ASP A 487 21.04 11.61 -9.33
C ASP A 487 20.78 13.10 -9.08
N THR A 488 21.82 13.89 -9.12
CA THR A 488 21.71 15.35 -8.99
C THR A 488 22.48 16.04 -10.10
N LEU A 489 21.86 17.06 -10.70
CA LEU A 489 22.49 17.88 -11.72
C LEU A 489 23.72 18.59 -11.19
N PRO A 490 24.81 18.70 -12.00
CA PRO A 490 25.99 19.49 -11.65
C PRO A 490 25.69 20.99 -11.50
N GLN A 491 24.72 21.48 -12.26
CA GLN A 491 24.23 22.87 -12.21
C GLN A 491 22.77 22.83 -11.74
N PRO A 492 22.45 23.38 -10.55
CA PRO A 492 21.11 23.41 -10.03
C PRO A 492 20.14 24.19 -10.95
N ARG A 493 18.94 23.66 -11.14
CA ARG A 493 17.86 24.40 -11.79
C ARG A 493 17.30 25.46 -10.87
N GLU A 494 16.95 26.62 -11.43
CA GLU A 494 16.16 27.61 -10.72
C GLU A 494 14.72 27.12 -10.56
N THR A 495 14.16 27.31 -9.39
CA THR A 495 12.79 26.90 -9.06
C THR A 495 11.93 28.14 -8.83
N PHE A 496 10.77 28.16 -9.49
CA PHE A 496 9.77 29.22 -9.38
C PHE A 496 8.44 28.64 -8.94
N ILE A 497 7.60 29.44 -8.30
CA ILE A 497 6.20 29.10 -8.07
C ILE A 497 5.50 29.03 -9.42
N LEU A 498 4.70 27.97 -9.64
CA LEU A 498 3.89 27.82 -10.87
C LEU A 498 2.45 28.30 -10.60
N ASP A 499 1.91 29.13 -11.49
CA ASP A 499 0.53 29.59 -11.41
C ASP A 499 -0.42 28.39 -11.47
N LYS A 500 -1.16 28.15 -10.39
CA LYS A 500 -2.05 26.98 -10.21
C LYS A 500 -1.41 25.64 -10.56
N GLY A 501 -0.09 25.52 -10.34
CA GLY A 501 0.67 24.30 -10.63
C GLY A 501 0.93 24.02 -12.13
N ALA A 502 0.59 24.94 -13.04
CA ALA A 502 0.77 24.74 -14.47
C ALA A 502 2.26 24.86 -14.88
N TYR A 503 2.78 23.77 -15.49
CA TYR A 503 4.20 23.63 -15.85
C TYR A 503 4.74 24.75 -16.75
N ASP A 504 3.88 25.33 -17.57
CA ASP A 504 4.19 26.37 -18.58
C ASP A 504 3.97 27.82 -18.07
N LYS A 505 3.58 27.98 -16.78
CA LYS A 505 3.26 29.30 -16.19
C LYS A 505 4.07 29.57 -14.91
N PRO A 506 5.40 29.68 -15.01
CA PRO A 506 6.20 30.10 -13.86
C PRO A 506 5.91 31.55 -13.51
N LEU A 507 5.68 31.83 -12.22
CA LEU A 507 5.62 33.19 -11.68
C LEU A 507 7.03 33.77 -11.53
N THR A 508 7.13 35.07 -11.24
CA THR A 508 8.41 35.73 -11.00
C THR A 508 9.03 35.38 -9.64
N THR A 509 8.26 34.74 -8.75
CA THR A 509 8.71 34.37 -7.39
C THR A 509 9.61 33.15 -7.44
N LYS A 510 10.91 33.39 -7.28
CA LYS A 510 11.92 32.34 -7.11
C LYS A 510 11.86 31.78 -5.69
N VAL A 511 12.01 30.46 -5.57
CA VAL A 511 12.07 29.74 -4.29
C VAL A 511 13.31 28.87 -4.22
N SER A 512 13.74 28.56 -3.02
CA SER A 512 14.77 27.58 -2.72
C SER A 512 14.30 26.74 -1.54
N PHE A 513 14.89 25.56 -1.36
CA PHE A 513 14.50 24.64 -0.32
C PHE A 513 14.53 25.28 1.08
N THR A 514 13.40 25.22 1.74
CA THR A 514 13.17 25.48 3.17
C THR A 514 12.10 24.51 3.67
N THR A 515 12.10 24.24 4.97
CA THR A 515 11.04 23.47 5.63
C THR A 515 9.78 24.32 5.82
N PRO A 516 8.56 23.71 5.83
CA PRO A 516 7.32 24.44 6.10
C PRO A 516 7.40 25.22 7.42
N ALA A 517 6.90 26.46 7.42
CA ALA A 517 7.06 27.39 8.55
C ALA A 517 6.38 26.89 9.86
N VAL A 518 5.34 26.05 9.76
CA VAL A 518 4.63 25.47 10.90
C VAL A 518 5.43 24.37 11.60
N LEU A 519 6.41 23.77 10.90
CA LEU A 519 7.28 22.71 11.40
C LEU A 519 8.63 23.25 11.86
N PRO A 520 9.42 22.51 12.64
CA PRO A 520 10.75 22.94 13.06
C PRO A 520 11.65 23.26 11.88
N ALA A 521 12.40 24.36 12.00
CA ALA A 521 13.35 24.74 10.99
C ALA A 521 14.51 23.74 10.90
N MET A 522 15.05 23.56 9.71
CA MET A 522 16.30 22.82 9.47
C MET A 522 17.48 23.48 10.19
N ALA A 523 18.48 22.68 10.59
CA ALA A 523 19.75 23.22 11.06
C ALA A 523 20.38 24.12 9.97
N LYS A 524 21.02 25.22 10.38
CA LYS A 524 21.58 26.21 9.43
C LYS A 524 22.65 25.63 8.50
N GLU A 525 23.37 24.64 9.00
CA GLU A 525 24.49 23.97 8.31
C GLU A 525 24.02 22.75 7.49
N ALA A 526 22.75 22.38 7.57
CA ALA A 526 22.20 21.24 6.83
C ALA A 526 22.24 21.50 5.30
N PRO A 527 22.56 20.49 4.50
CA PRO A 527 22.53 20.61 3.05
C PRO A 527 21.14 21.06 2.56
N LYS A 528 21.11 21.94 1.55
CA LYS A 528 19.86 22.41 0.93
C LYS A 528 19.48 21.53 -0.26
N ASP A 529 19.43 20.23 -0.05
CA ASP A 529 19.17 19.20 -1.04
C ASP A 529 18.34 18.05 -0.44
N ARG A 530 18.20 16.92 -1.17
CA ARG A 530 17.49 15.73 -0.71
C ARG A 530 18.08 15.12 0.56
N LEU A 531 19.40 15.23 0.77
CA LEU A 531 20.04 14.74 1.98
C LEU A 531 19.62 15.55 3.22
N GLY A 532 19.63 16.88 3.11
CA GLY A 532 19.15 17.74 4.19
C GLY A 532 17.66 17.53 4.49
N LEU A 533 16.82 17.36 3.46
CA LEU A 533 15.41 17.00 3.66
C LEU A 533 15.28 15.67 4.40
N ALA A 534 16.01 14.63 3.99
CA ALA A 534 15.95 13.30 4.61
C ALA A 534 16.39 13.33 6.06
N GLN A 535 17.49 14.04 6.37
CA GLN A 535 17.98 14.22 7.73
C GLN A 535 17.00 15.00 8.61
N TRP A 536 16.34 16.02 8.05
CA TRP A 536 15.33 16.80 8.77
C TRP A 536 14.07 15.96 9.07
N LEU A 537 13.63 15.11 8.15
CA LEU A 537 12.48 14.23 8.37
C LEU A 537 12.68 13.28 9.55
N VAL A 538 13.89 12.74 9.72
CA VAL A 538 14.21 11.82 10.82
C VAL A 538 14.83 12.51 12.04
N HIS A 539 14.90 13.83 12.03
CA HIS A 539 15.40 14.57 13.19
C HIS A 539 14.46 14.44 14.38
N ARG A 540 15.01 14.34 15.60
CA ARG A 540 14.22 14.13 16.81
C ARG A 540 13.16 15.20 17.04
N ASP A 541 13.41 16.42 16.61
CA ASP A 541 12.46 17.54 16.73
C ASP A 541 11.34 17.52 15.69
N ASN A 542 11.43 16.66 14.63
CA ASN A 542 10.37 16.53 13.67
C ASN A 542 9.16 15.85 14.34
N PRO A 543 8.00 16.52 14.44
CA PRO A 543 6.88 16.02 15.20
C PRO A 543 6.10 14.91 14.50
N LEU A 544 6.30 14.70 13.20
CA LEU A 544 5.42 13.89 12.35
C LEU A 544 5.99 12.50 12.05
N THR A 545 7.24 12.40 11.59
CA THR A 545 7.77 11.16 11.01
C THR A 545 7.63 9.95 11.93
N ALA A 546 8.02 10.07 13.21
CA ALA A 546 7.91 8.96 14.14
C ALA A 546 6.43 8.59 14.43
N ARG A 547 5.56 9.57 14.64
CA ARG A 547 4.11 9.35 14.85
C ARG A 547 3.46 8.66 13.65
N VAL A 548 3.72 9.17 12.44
CA VAL A 548 3.17 8.63 11.19
C VAL A 548 3.64 7.19 10.96
N THR A 549 4.91 6.92 11.21
CA THR A 549 5.50 5.58 11.05
C THR A 549 4.91 4.59 12.06
N VAL A 550 4.89 4.95 13.34
CA VAL A 550 4.27 4.13 14.40
C VAL A 550 2.80 3.86 14.10
N ASN A 551 2.06 4.88 13.66
CA ASN A 551 0.65 4.73 13.29
C ASN A 551 0.42 3.72 12.17
N ARG A 552 1.32 3.63 11.18
CA ARG A 552 1.24 2.64 10.10
C ARG A 552 1.52 1.23 10.57
N PHE A 553 2.57 1.03 11.39
CA PHE A 553 2.84 -0.28 11.97
C PHE A 553 1.66 -0.74 12.84
N TRP A 554 1.09 0.17 13.65
CA TRP A 554 -0.13 -0.09 14.41
C TRP A 554 -1.31 -0.46 13.51
N GLN A 555 -1.56 0.30 12.45
CA GLN A 555 -2.63 0.03 11.47
C GLN A 555 -2.51 -1.37 10.83
N SER A 556 -1.30 -1.80 10.50
CA SER A 556 -1.06 -3.12 9.91
C SER A 556 -1.38 -4.25 10.88
N LEU A 557 -1.17 -4.05 12.20
CA LEU A 557 -1.46 -5.02 13.25
C LEU A 557 -2.94 -5.00 13.69
N PHE A 558 -3.52 -3.82 13.88
CA PHE A 558 -4.88 -3.66 14.43
C PHE A 558 -5.97 -3.42 13.37
N GLY A 559 -5.58 -3.20 12.10
CA GLY A 559 -6.51 -2.92 11.01
C GLY A 559 -6.89 -1.46 10.87
N ILE A 560 -6.77 -0.68 11.93
CA ILE A 560 -7.01 0.76 11.98
C ILE A 560 -5.88 1.42 12.77
N GLY A 561 -5.41 2.57 12.32
CA GLY A 561 -4.37 3.33 13.03
C GLY A 561 -4.88 3.94 14.34
N LEU A 562 -3.97 4.30 15.24
CA LEU A 562 -4.29 5.15 16.38
C LEU A 562 -4.91 6.46 15.89
N VAL A 563 -4.36 7.02 14.82
CA VAL A 563 -4.99 8.04 13.96
C VAL A 563 -5.63 7.32 12.77
N LYS A 564 -6.96 7.40 12.63
CA LYS A 564 -7.72 6.69 11.59
C LYS A 564 -7.44 7.23 10.19
N THR A 565 -7.14 8.51 10.08
CA THR A 565 -6.76 9.20 8.85
C THR A 565 -5.24 9.10 8.66
N ALA A 566 -4.75 7.90 8.30
CA ALA A 566 -3.31 7.62 8.22
C ALA A 566 -2.59 8.48 7.15
N GLU A 567 -3.31 9.00 6.19
CA GLU A 567 -2.89 9.91 5.13
C GLU A 567 -2.91 11.40 5.54
N ASP A 568 -3.63 11.73 6.64
CA ASP A 568 -3.84 13.11 7.08
C ASP A 568 -3.77 13.22 8.61
N PHE A 569 -2.67 13.80 9.10
CA PHE A 569 -2.41 14.20 10.49
C PHE A 569 -2.64 15.71 10.67
N GLY A 570 -3.05 16.41 9.61
CA GLY A 570 -3.38 17.82 9.65
C GLY A 570 -4.68 18.14 10.40
N VAL A 571 -5.10 19.38 10.27
CA VAL A 571 -6.25 19.93 11.01
C VAL A 571 -7.59 19.25 10.67
N GLN A 572 -7.70 18.61 9.49
CA GLN A 572 -8.86 17.79 9.09
C GLN A 572 -8.71 16.31 9.46
N GLY A 573 -7.54 15.92 9.95
CA GLY A 573 -7.28 14.57 10.44
C GLY A 573 -8.03 14.25 11.74
N GLU A 574 -8.24 12.97 12.00
CA GLU A 574 -8.89 12.53 13.24
C GLU A 574 -7.96 12.75 14.44
N MET A 575 -8.48 13.34 15.51
CA MET A 575 -7.82 13.38 16.80
C MET A 575 -7.74 11.95 17.38
N PRO A 576 -6.55 11.41 17.66
CA PRO A 576 -6.43 10.04 18.16
C PRO A 576 -6.98 9.91 19.59
N PRO A 577 -7.83 8.91 19.90
CA PRO A 577 -8.30 8.68 21.26
C PRO A 577 -7.15 8.28 22.22
N HIS A 578 -6.08 7.71 21.68
CA HIS A 578 -4.87 7.30 22.42
C HIS A 578 -3.65 8.16 22.04
N ARG A 579 -3.78 9.50 22.09
CA ARG A 579 -2.68 10.43 21.74
C ARG A 579 -1.41 10.15 22.56
N GLU A 580 -1.55 9.97 23.85
CA GLU A 580 -0.41 9.74 24.75
C GLU A 580 0.30 8.43 24.43
N LEU A 581 -0.44 7.38 24.08
CA LEU A 581 0.17 6.11 23.61
C LEU A 581 0.93 6.33 22.30
N LEU A 582 0.37 7.07 21.36
CA LEU A 582 1.04 7.39 20.08
C LEU A 582 2.33 8.16 20.33
N ASP A 583 2.30 9.17 21.20
CA ASP A 583 3.47 9.98 21.54
C ASP A 583 4.54 9.16 22.29
N TRP A 584 4.11 8.28 23.20
CA TRP A 584 5.01 7.37 23.92
C TRP A 584 5.70 6.39 22.96
N LEU A 585 4.93 5.74 22.08
CA LEU A 585 5.49 4.82 21.06
C LEU A 585 6.41 5.55 20.06
N ALA A 586 6.08 6.78 19.67
CA ALA A 586 6.93 7.57 18.79
C ALA A 586 8.26 7.95 19.48
N ALA A 587 8.22 8.30 20.77
CA ALA A 587 9.43 8.57 21.55
C ALA A 587 10.26 7.29 21.73
N GLU A 588 9.63 6.16 22.09
CA GLU A 588 10.29 4.85 22.22
C GLU A 588 10.98 4.45 20.91
N PHE A 589 10.30 4.60 19.77
CA PHE A 589 10.84 4.26 18.45
C PHE A 589 12.09 5.09 18.11
N MET A 590 12.10 6.39 18.40
CA MET A 590 13.28 7.21 18.22
C MET A 590 14.41 6.90 19.21
N GLU A 591 14.08 6.56 20.45
CA GLU A 591 15.04 6.29 21.53
C GLU A 591 15.64 4.88 21.46
N SER A 592 14.98 3.95 20.76
CA SER A 592 15.50 2.62 20.42
C SER A 592 16.29 2.60 19.09
N ASP A 593 16.89 3.71 18.69
CA ASP A 593 17.63 3.84 17.42
C ASP A 593 16.79 3.48 16.19
N TRP A 594 15.51 3.82 16.20
CA TRP A 594 14.56 3.57 15.12
C TRP A 594 14.41 2.08 14.76
N ASP A 595 14.51 1.21 15.76
CA ASP A 595 14.41 -0.25 15.62
C ASP A 595 12.98 -0.70 15.36
N VAL A 596 12.73 -1.15 14.11
CA VAL A 596 11.40 -1.59 13.67
C VAL A 596 10.98 -2.90 14.33
N LYS A 597 11.90 -3.88 14.50
CA LYS A 597 11.57 -5.16 15.11
C LYS A 597 11.30 -5.00 16.61
N HIS A 598 12.04 -4.12 17.29
CA HIS A 598 11.76 -3.76 18.68
C HIS A 598 10.36 -3.16 18.83
N LEU A 599 9.99 -2.19 18.00
CA LEU A 599 8.65 -1.58 18.05
C LEU A 599 7.53 -2.61 17.82
N ILE A 600 7.68 -3.47 16.81
CA ILE A 600 6.69 -4.51 16.51
C ILE A 600 6.61 -5.51 17.67
N LYS A 601 7.75 -5.99 18.20
CA LYS A 601 7.81 -6.87 19.35
C LYS A 601 7.10 -6.25 20.55
N LEU A 602 7.38 -4.99 20.85
CA LEU A 602 6.73 -4.25 21.93
C LEU A 602 5.20 -4.26 21.78
N ILE A 603 4.68 -4.04 20.58
CA ILE A 603 3.23 -4.02 20.34
C ILE A 603 2.62 -5.43 20.50
N VAL A 604 3.22 -6.47 19.89
CA VAL A 604 2.61 -7.81 19.85
C VAL A 604 2.75 -8.57 21.18
N THR A 605 3.65 -8.14 22.09
CA THR A 605 3.79 -8.69 23.44
C THR A 605 2.78 -8.08 24.43
N SER A 606 2.07 -6.99 24.07
CA SER A 606 1.06 -6.37 24.93
C SER A 606 -0.18 -7.26 25.10
N GLU A 607 -0.80 -7.24 26.28
CA GLU A 607 -2.11 -7.86 26.53
C GLU A 607 -3.16 -7.30 25.56
N THR A 608 -3.07 -6.01 25.20
CA THR A 608 -3.95 -5.32 24.26
C THR A 608 -3.99 -6.01 22.89
N TYR A 609 -2.83 -6.40 22.34
CA TYR A 609 -2.77 -7.15 21.09
C TYR A 609 -3.26 -8.60 21.28
N GLN A 610 -3.01 -9.20 22.43
CA GLN A 610 -3.31 -10.60 22.72
C GLN A 610 -4.77 -10.86 23.11
N ARG A 611 -5.58 -9.81 23.29
CA ARG A 611 -7.02 -9.93 23.63
C ARG A 611 -7.77 -10.77 22.60
N SER A 612 -8.81 -11.45 23.07
CA SER A 612 -9.82 -12.07 22.21
C SER A 612 -10.55 -11.01 21.39
N SER A 613 -10.81 -11.34 20.13
CA SER A 613 -11.55 -10.49 19.19
C SER A 613 -13.08 -10.61 19.34
N GLN A 614 -13.58 -11.42 20.28
CA GLN A 614 -15.01 -11.66 20.45
C GLN A 614 -15.80 -10.40 20.76
N PHE A 615 -16.98 -10.30 20.18
CA PHE A 615 -17.92 -9.19 20.40
C PHE A 615 -18.76 -9.45 21.64
N SER A 616 -18.90 -8.41 22.47
CA SER A 616 -19.96 -8.34 23.51
C SER A 616 -20.95 -7.26 23.15
N ALA A 617 -22.22 -7.44 23.53
CA ALA A 617 -23.26 -6.44 23.24
C ALA A 617 -22.92 -5.07 23.84
N HIS A 618 -22.35 -5.04 25.04
CA HIS A 618 -21.99 -3.81 25.73
C HIS A 618 -20.83 -3.07 25.05
N SER A 619 -19.75 -3.75 24.72
CA SER A 619 -18.59 -3.13 24.04
C SER A 619 -18.94 -2.69 22.63
N SER A 620 -19.81 -3.44 21.92
CA SER A 620 -20.21 -3.09 20.55
C SER A 620 -21.10 -1.85 20.47
N GLN A 621 -21.84 -1.52 21.54
CA GLN A 621 -22.62 -0.28 21.61
C GLN A 621 -21.74 0.94 21.86
N LEU A 622 -20.76 0.82 22.75
CA LEU A 622 -19.93 1.95 23.19
C LEU A 622 -18.71 2.18 22.29
N ASP A 623 -18.15 1.11 21.73
CA ASP A 623 -16.96 1.15 20.88
C ASP A 623 -17.11 0.20 19.67
N PRO A 624 -18.00 0.50 18.72
CA PRO A 624 -18.26 -0.39 17.57
C PRO A 624 -17.02 -0.62 16.72
N ASP A 625 -16.22 0.41 16.48
CA ASP A 625 -15.00 0.38 15.68
C ASP A 625 -13.76 -0.08 16.46
N ASN A 626 -13.91 -0.48 17.73
CA ASN A 626 -12.80 -0.86 18.62
C ASN A 626 -11.70 0.21 18.74
N ARG A 627 -12.10 1.49 18.77
CA ARG A 627 -11.17 2.62 18.91
C ARG A 627 -10.54 2.70 20.30
N LEU A 628 -11.22 2.19 21.32
CA LEU A 628 -10.74 2.11 22.69
C LEU A 628 -9.99 0.79 22.99
N LEU A 629 -9.90 -0.12 21.98
CA LEU A 629 -9.13 -1.36 22.06
C LEU A 629 -9.62 -2.33 23.15
N VAL A 630 -10.93 -2.41 23.36
CA VAL A 630 -11.55 -3.37 24.30
C VAL A 630 -11.21 -4.81 23.93
N ARG A 631 -11.16 -5.10 22.62
CA ARG A 631 -10.94 -6.42 22.05
C ARG A 631 -9.71 -6.45 21.15
N GLY A 632 -9.18 -7.63 20.89
CA GLY A 632 -8.11 -7.87 19.92
C GLY A 632 -8.52 -7.50 18.49
N PRO A 633 -7.56 -7.40 17.57
CA PRO A 633 -7.82 -7.05 16.19
C PRO A 633 -8.66 -8.12 15.48
N ARG A 634 -9.67 -7.69 14.70
CA ARG A 634 -10.43 -8.56 13.82
C ARG A 634 -10.79 -7.82 12.54
N PHE A 635 -10.24 -8.26 11.42
CA PHE A 635 -10.50 -7.66 10.10
C PHE A 635 -10.22 -8.64 8.97
N ARG A 636 -10.85 -8.45 7.82
CA ARG A 636 -10.62 -9.26 6.64
C ARG A 636 -9.17 -9.12 6.15
N MET A 637 -8.54 -10.25 5.87
CA MET A 637 -7.19 -10.27 5.34
C MET A 637 -7.14 -9.70 3.91
N PRO A 638 -6.05 -9.03 3.52
CA PRO A 638 -5.87 -8.59 2.14
C PRO A 638 -5.75 -9.80 1.20
N SER A 639 -6.20 -9.63 -0.04
CA SER A 639 -6.27 -10.70 -1.04
C SER A 639 -4.91 -11.38 -1.31
N TRP A 640 -3.81 -10.62 -1.25
CA TRP A 640 -2.46 -11.18 -1.41
C TRP A 640 -2.12 -12.19 -0.30
N MET A 641 -2.54 -11.92 0.93
CA MET A 641 -2.33 -12.84 2.06
C MET A 641 -3.21 -14.09 1.94
N LEU A 642 -4.46 -13.93 1.43
CA LEU A 642 -5.35 -15.06 1.17
C LEU A 642 -4.76 -16.01 0.11
N ARG A 643 -4.18 -15.46 -0.96
CA ARG A 643 -3.49 -16.27 -1.97
C ARG A 643 -2.27 -16.99 -1.39
N ASP A 644 -1.41 -16.28 -0.68
CA ASP A 644 -0.21 -16.86 -0.07
C ASP A 644 -0.57 -17.93 0.95
N GLN A 645 -1.63 -17.72 1.75
CA GLN A 645 -2.17 -18.71 2.69
C GLN A 645 -2.66 -19.98 1.96
N ALA A 646 -3.43 -19.84 0.88
CA ALA A 646 -3.93 -21.00 0.12
C ALA A 646 -2.77 -21.83 -0.46
N LEU A 647 -1.76 -21.18 -1.01
CA LEU A 647 -0.56 -21.82 -1.52
C LEU A 647 0.25 -22.51 -0.41
N ALA A 648 0.40 -21.87 0.74
CA ALA A 648 1.14 -22.44 1.88
C ALA A 648 0.44 -23.68 2.44
N LEU A 649 -0.85 -23.60 2.73
CA LEU A 649 -1.65 -24.72 3.28
C LEU A 649 -1.71 -25.92 2.33
N SER A 650 -1.80 -25.67 1.04
CA SER A 650 -1.74 -26.74 0.03
C SER A 650 -0.33 -27.32 -0.15
N GLY A 651 0.73 -26.57 0.24
CA GLY A 651 2.13 -26.92 0.01
C GLY A 651 2.63 -26.64 -1.40
N LEU A 652 1.87 -25.87 -2.17
CA LEU A 652 2.31 -25.38 -3.49
C LEU A 652 3.27 -24.19 -3.37
N LEU A 653 3.26 -23.47 -2.24
CA LEU A 653 4.04 -22.24 -2.09
C LEU A 653 5.54 -22.48 -2.37
N ASN A 654 6.06 -21.73 -3.35
CA ASN A 654 7.49 -21.66 -3.58
C ASN A 654 8.11 -20.57 -2.68
N PRO A 655 8.95 -20.93 -1.69
CA PRO A 655 9.52 -20.00 -0.70
C PRO A 655 10.69 -19.17 -1.22
N LYS A 656 11.04 -19.25 -2.50
CA LYS A 656 12.18 -18.52 -3.08
C LYS A 656 12.05 -17.03 -2.85
N LEU A 657 13.07 -16.42 -2.23
CA LEU A 657 13.16 -14.98 -2.02
C LEU A 657 13.73 -14.26 -3.24
N GLY A 658 13.21 -13.04 -3.47
CA GLY A 658 13.78 -12.10 -4.45
C GLY A 658 13.73 -12.55 -5.92
N GLY A 659 14.37 -11.78 -6.77
CA GLY A 659 14.47 -12.03 -8.21
C GLY A 659 13.31 -11.45 -9.03
N PRO A 660 13.33 -11.61 -10.36
CA PRO A 660 12.33 -11.05 -11.27
C PRO A 660 10.89 -11.41 -10.91
N SER A 661 9.97 -10.52 -11.24
CA SER A 661 8.53 -10.75 -11.06
C SER A 661 8.03 -11.85 -11.99
N VAL A 662 7.04 -12.62 -11.50
CA VAL A 662 6.43 -13.77 -12.18
C VAL A 662 5.01 -13.50 -12.63
N LYS A 663 4.55 -14.19 -13.66
CA LYS A 663 3.22 -14.05 -14.27
C LYS A 663 2.38 -15.32 -14.02
N PRO A 664 1.70 -15.44 -12.87
CA PRO A 664 0.85 -16.61 -12.56
C PRO A 664 -0.44 -16.63 -13.41
N TYR A 665 -1.40 -17.50 -13.05
CA TYR A 665 -2.69 -17.59 -13.75
C TYR A 665 -3.38 -16.23 -13.87
N GLN A 666 -3.91 -15.94 -15.06
CA GLN A 666 -4.77 -14.81 -15.35
C GLN A 666 -5.70 -15.15 -16.51
N PRO A 667 -6.97 -14.69 -16.52
CA PRO A 667 -7.87 -14.91 -17.64
C PRO A 667 -7.27 -14.39 -18.96
N GLU A 668 -7.49 -15.14 -20.05
CA GLU A 668 -7.05 -14.74 -21.39
C GLU A 668 -7.74 -13.46 -21.87
N GLY A 669 -7.07 -12.70 -22.71
CA GLY A 669 -7.60 -11.52 -23.40
C GLY A 669 -7.61 -10.23 -22.59
N ILE A 670 -7.38 -10.26 -21.26
CA ILE A 670 -7.47 -9.06 -20.42
C ILE A 670 -6.40 -8.01 -20.76
N TRP A 671 -5.17 -8.43 -21.03
CA TRP A 671 -4.11 -7.51 -21.43
C TRP A 671 -4.32 -6.99 -22.84
N GLU A 672 -4.79 -7.83 -23.74
CA GLU A 672 -5.16 -7.47 -25.11
C GLU A 672 -6.25 -6.40 -25.12
N GLU A 673 -7.31 -6.59 -24.33
CA GLU A 673 -8.41 -5.63 -24.20
C GLU A 673 -7.91 -4.31 -23.61
N ALA A 674 -7.17 -4.33 -22.50
CA ALA A 674 -6.66 -3.13 -21.84
C ALA A 674 -5.62 -2.36 -22.68
N THR A 675 -4.96 -3.00 -23.66
CA THR A 675 -3.90 -2.42 -24.49
C THR A 675 -4.25 -2.32 -25.96
N PHE A 676 -5.50 -2.47 -26.33
CA PHE A 676 -5.97 -2.43 -27.74
C PHE A 676 -5.21 -3.42 -28.63
N GLY A 677 -5.02 -4.65 -28.16
CA GLY A 677 -4.30 -5.74 -28.86
C GLY A 677 -2.78 -5.61 -28.90
N LYS A 678 -2.19 -4.61 -28.23
CA LYS A 678 -0.73 -4.36 -28.30
C LYS A 678 0.10 -5.23 -27.36
N LYS A 679 -0.49 -5.83 -26.32
CA LYS A 679 0.21 -6.63 -25.31
C LYS A 679 -0.53 -7.93 -25.06
N THR A 680 0.20 -9.03 -25.04
CA THR A 680 -0.31 -10.36 -24.73
C THR A 680 0.24 -10.80 -23.37
N TYR A 681 -0.61 -11.40 -22.54
CA TYR A 681 -0.16 -12.03 -21.31
C TYR A 681 0.48 -13.38 -21.61
N VAL A 682 1.76 -13.50 -21.30
CA VAL A 682 2.46 -14.78 -21.37
C VAL A 682 2.63 -15.31 -19.95
N GLN A 683 1.81 -16.30 -19.61
CA GLN A 683 1.87 -16.97 -18.31
C GLN A 683 3.20 -17.70 -18.11
N ASP A 684 3.75 -17.63 -16.90
CA ASP A 684 4.86 -18.49 -16.48
C ASP A 684 4.36 -19.89 -16.11
N HIS A 685 5.26 -20.86 -16.00
CA HIS A 685 4.96 -22.27 -15.74
C HIS A 685 5.80 -22.84 -14.58
N GLY A 686 5.36 -23.97 -14.03
CA GLY A 686 6.04 -24.68 -12.95
C GLY A 686 6.12 -23.85 -11.66
N ASP A 687 7.25 -23.88 -10.99
CA ASP A 687 7.47 -23.23 -9.68
C ASP A 687 7.21 -21.72 -9.68
N ALA A 688 7.29 -21.07 -10.84
CA ALA A 688 7.03 -19.63 -10.97
C ALA A 688 5.56 -19.28 -10.67
N LEU A 689 4.61 -20.17 -10.97
CA LEU A 689 3.18 -19.97 -10.69
C LEU A 689 2.88 -19.82 -9.20
N TYR A 690 3.67 -20.43 -8.35
CA TYR A 690 3.42 -20.61 -6.92
C TYR A 690 4.28 -19.72 -6.03
N ARG A 691 4.98 -18.75 -6.59
CA ARG A 691 5.74 -17.76 -5.79
C ARG A 691 4.80 -16.89 -4.98
N ARG A 692 5.33 -16.33 -3.88
CA ARG A 692 4.58 -15.36 -3.05
C ARG A 692 4.05 -14.21 -3.88
N THR A 693 2.90 -13.70 -3.52
CA THR A 693 2.20 -12.61 -4.22
C THR A 693 3.04 -11.33 -4.31
N LEU A 694 3.96 -11.10 -3.38
CA LEU A 694 4.93 -10.00 -3.43
C LEU A 694 5.76 -9.99 -4.73
N TYR A 695 5.97 -11.14 -5.34
CA TYR A 695 6.75 -11.33 -6.56
C TYR A 695 5.91 -11.46 -7.83
N VAL A 696 4.58 -11.29 -7.75
CA VAL A 696 3.70 -11.29 -8.92
C VAL A 696 3.89 -10.00 -9.70
N PHE A 697 3.96 -10.11 -11.03
CA PHE A 697 4.11 -8.98 -11.94
C PHE A 697 2.94 -8.00 -11.82
N TRP A 698 3.26 -6.76 -11.46
CA TRP A 698 2.28 -5.71 -11.25
C TRP A 698 2.21 -4.77 -12.46
N ARG A 699 1.18 -4.95 -13.31
CA ARG A 699 0.83 -4.02 -14.38
C ARG A 699 -0.14 -2.97 -13.87
N ARG A 700 0.15 -1.68 -14.07
CA ARG A 700 -0.66 -0.58 -13.48
C ARG A 700 -2.03 -0.41 -14.10
N ILE A 701 -2.15 -0.54 -15.44
CA ILE A 701 -3.45 -0.35 -16.11
C ILE A 701 -4.39 -1.54 -15.89
N VAL A 702 -3.83 -2.71 -15.62
CA VAL A 702 -4.58 -3.93 -15.27
C VAL A 702 -3.77 -4.76 -14.27
N GLY A 703 -4.10 -4.66 -13.00
CA GLY A 703 -3.46 -5.44 -11.94
C GLY A 703 -3.75 -6.94 -12.03
N PRO A 704 -3.07 -7.77 -11.22
CA PRO A 704 -3.36 -9.19 -11.14
C PRO A 704 -4.83 -9.43 -10.75
N THR A 705 -5.59 -10.14 -11.58
CA THR A 705 -7.05 -10.28 -11.45
C THR A 705 -7.52 -11.09 -10.25
N MET A 706 -6.64 -11.96 -9.70
CA MET A 706 -6.92 -12.71 -8.49
C MET A 706 -6.87 -11.85 -7.21
N LEU A 707 -6.41 -10.60 -7.32
CA LEU A 707 -6.29 -9.69 -6.19
C LEU A 707 -7.43 -8.66 -6.19
N PHE A 708 -7.98 -8.39 -5.03
CA PHE A 708 -9.02 -7.40 -4.79
C PHE A 708 -8.65 -6.51 -3.60
N ASP A 709 -9.28 -5.34 -3.49
CA ASP A 709 -8.99 -4.34 -2.44
C ASP A 709 -7.52 -3.89 -2.38
N ASN A 710 -6.81 -3.95 -3.49
CA ASN A 710 -5.41 -3.51 -3.54
C ASN A 710 -5.28 -2.08 -4.08
N SER A 711 -4.20 -1.42 -3.70
CA SER A 711 -3.79 -0.15 -4.31
C SER A 711 -3.54 -0.35 -5.82
N THR A 712 -3.94 0.61 -6.64
CA THR A 712 -3.58 0.63 -8.08
C THR A 712 -2.10 0.87 -8.30
N ARG A 713 -1.36 1.35 -7.28
CA ARG A 713 0.04 1.78 -7.37
C ARG A 713 0.29 2.85 -8.44
N GLN A 714 -0.76 3.58 -8.83
CA GLN A 714 -0.64 4.77 -9.67
C GLN A 714 -0.25 6.00 -8.83
N VAL A 715 -0.80 6.07 -7.62
CA VAL A 715 -0.51 7.09 -6.62
C VAL A 715 -0.07 6.45 -5.30
N CYS A 716 0.54 7.24 -4.42
CA CYS A 716 0.91 6.81 -3.08
C CYS A 716 -0.33 6.37 -2.28
N ALA A 717 -0.26 5.18 -1.68
CA ALA A 717 -1.31 4.66 -0.82
C ALA A 717 -0.71 4.16 0.50
N VAL A 718 -1.15 4.75 1.61
CA VAL A 718 -0.70 4.42 2.98
C VAL A 718 -1.77 3.77 3.82
N LYS A 719 -2.94 3.54 3.23
CA LYS A 719 -4.08 2.91 3.86
C LYS A 719 -4.74 1.94 2.88
N ALA A 720 -4.80 0.67 3.26
CA ALA A 720 -5.49 -0.33 2.46
C ALA A 720 -7.01 -0.12 2.53
N THR A 721 -7.69 -0.15 1.39
CA THR A 721 -9.14 -0.29 1.32
C THR A 721 -9.49 -1.72 1.71
N ARG A 722 -10.48 -1.91 2.57
CA ARG A 722 -10.99 -3.22 2.94
C ARG A 722 -12.50 -3.24 2.73
N THR A 723 -12.94 -4.09 1.84
CA THR A 723 -14.37 -4.32 1.58
C THR A 723 -14.74 -5.77 1.86
N ASN A 724 -16.02 -6.06 1.91
CA ASN A 724 -16.51 -7.43 2.02
C ASN A 724 -17.71 -7.58 1.07
N THR A 725 -17.41 -7.92 -0.19
CA THR A 725 -18.40 -8.05 -1.24
C THR A 725 -18.54 -9.52 -1.69
N PRO A 726 -19.69 -9.95 -2.22
CA PRO A 726 -19.84 -11.26 -2.80
C PRO A 726 -18.84 -11.58 -3.92
N LEU A 727 -18.33 -10.56 -4.61
CA LEU A 727 -17.31 -10.71 -5.66
C LEU A 727 -16.00 -11.31 -5.13
N HIS A 728 -15.63 -11.02 -3.87
CA HIS A 728 -14.44 -11.62 -3.26
C HIS A 728 -14.60 -13.12 -3.08
N ALA A 729 -15.76 -13.57 -2.61
CA ALA A 729 -16.08 -15.00 -2.54
C ALA A 729 -16.12 -15.64 -3.93
N LEU A 730 -16.61 -14.92 -4.95
CA LEU A 730 -16.59 -15.39 -6.33
C LEU A 730 -15.16 -15.64 -6.82
N VAL A 731 -14.21 -14.75 -6.53
CA VAL A 731 -12.79 -14.93 -6.86
C VAL A 731 -12.21 -16.13 -6.12
N THR A 732 -12.32 -16.17 -4.78
CA THR A 732 -11.71 -17.23 -3.97
C THR A 732 -12.32 -18.63 -4.20
N LEU A 733 -13.51 -18.70 -4.79
CA LEU A 733 -14.19 -19.96 -5.14
C LEU A 733 -13.97 -20.41 -6.61
N ASN A 734 -13.52 -19.52 -7.51
CA ASN A 734 -13.46 -19.84 -8.95
C ASN A 734 -12.10 -19.56 -9.61
N ASP A 735 -11.24 -18.71 -9.04
CA ASP A 735 -9.92 -18.46 -9.61
C ASP A 735 -9.06 -19.73 -9.59
N THR A 736 -8.35 -19.97 -10.67
CA THR A 736 -7.53 -21.16 -10.89
C THR A 736 -6.57 -21.44 -9.72
N THR A 737 -5.94 -20.43 -9.15
CA THR A 737 -4.99 -20.57 -8.04
C THR A 737 -5.67 -21.17 -6.80
N PHE A 738 -6.85 -20.66 -6.43
CA PHE A 738 -7.55 -21.11 -5.21
C PHE A 738 -8.16 -22.51 -5.40
N VAL A 739 -8.71 -22.80 -6.58
CA VAL A 739 -9.25 -24.11 -6.90
C VAL A 739 -8.15 -25.17 -6.93
N GLU A 740 -7.02 -24.87 -7.55
CA GLU A 740 -5.84 -25.76 -7.57
C GLU A 740 -5.28 -26.00 -6.17
N ALA A 741 -5.14 -24.94 -5.37
CA ALA A 741 -4.67 -25.05 -3.98
C ALA A 741 -5.61 -25.93 -3.15
N ALA A 742 -6.95 -25.77 -3.30
CA ALA A 742 -7.93 -26.63 -2.62
C ALA A 742 -7.81 -28.10 -3.07
N ARG A 743 -7.56 -28.35 -4.36
CA ARG A 743 -7.38 -29.68 -4.91
C ARG A 743 -6.13 -30.36 -4.34
N VAL A 744 -5.01 -29.64 -4.29
CA VAL A 744 -3.76 -30.20 -3.74
C VAL A 744 -3.86 -30.39 -2.22
N LEU A 745 -4.55 -29.49 -1.51
CA LEU A 745 -4.86 -29.69 -0.09
C LEU A 745 -5.70 -30.95 0.12
N ALA A 746 -6.73 -31.17 -0.73
CA ALA A 746 -7.55 -32.37 -0.69
C ALA A 746 -6.73 -33.65 -0.89
N GLU A 747 -5.75 -33.65 -1.79
CA GLU A 747 -4.83 -34.79 -1.96
C GLU A 747 -4.06 -35.13 -0.68
N LYS A 748 -3.54 -34.10 0.00
CA LYS A 748 -2.82 -34.27 1.28
C LYS A 748 -3.74 -34.86 2.34
N VAL A 749 -4.96 -34.32 2.46
CA VAL A 749 -5.96 -34.79 3.41
C VAL A 749 -6.35 -36.25 3.13
N MET A 750 -6.61 -36.59 1.87
CA MET A 750 -6.96 -37.97 1.49
C MET A 750 -5.84 -38.99 1.71
N LYS A 751 -4.57 -38.55 1.60
CA LYS A 751 -3.40 -39.38 1.89
C LYS A 751 -3.09 -39.49 3.39
N SER A 752 -3.70 -38.64 4.25
CA SER A 752 -3.51 -38.77 5.69
C SER A 752 -4.18 -40.04 6.23
N PRO A 753 -3.58 -40.68 7.26
CA PRO A 753 -4.09 -41.91 7.81
C PRO A 753 -5.40 -41.71 8.57
N GLY A 754 -6.32 -42.68 8.44
CA GLY A 754 -7.58 -42.72 9.19
C GLY A 754 -8.81 -42.69 8.34
N ASP A 755 -9.95 -42.65 8.99
CA ASP A 755 -11.29 -42.56 8.41
C ASP A 755 -11.65 -41.12 8.01
N ASP A 756 -12.83 -40.91 7.47
CA ASP A 756 -13.33 -39.60 7.07
C ASP A 756 -13.34 -38.60 8.25
N THR A 757 -13.71 -39.07 9.43
CA THR A 757 -13.74 -38.22 10.64
C THR A 757 -12.36 -37.65 10.99
N LYS A 758 -11.34 -38.51 11.00
CA LYS A 758 -9.94 -38.05 11.25
C LYS A 758 -9.44 -37.12 10.16
N ARG A 759 -9.77 -37.41 8.90
CA ARG A 759 -9.41 -36.54 7.75
C ARG A 759 -10.12 -35.19 7.79
N LEU A 760 -11.40 -35.14 8.19
CA LEU A 760 -12.11 -33.88 8.39
C LEU A 760 -11.51 -33.03 9.50
N LEU A 761 -11.19 -33.64 10.65
CA LEU A 761 -10.51 -32.95 11.75
C LEU A 761 -9.15 -32.44 11.32
N HIS A 762 -8.36 -33.24 10.57
CA HIS A 762 -7.08 -32.83 10.05
C HIS A 762 -7.21 -31.66 9.04
N ALA A 763 -8.15 -31.75 8.10
CA ALA A 763 -8.41 -30.66 7.14
C ALA A 763 -8.83 -29.37 7.83
N PHE A 764 -9.74 -29.45 8.79
CA PHE A 764 -10.21 -28.29 9.55
C PHE A 764 -9.07 -27.65 10.34
N ARG A 765 -8.30 -28.45 11.12
CA ARG A 765 -7.16 -27.96 11.89
C ARG A 765 -6.08 -27.32 10.99
N THR A 766 -5.80 -27.90 9.83
CA THR A 766 -4.85 -27.35 8.86
C THR A 766 -5.19 -25.92 8.46
N VAL A 767 -6.46 -25.62 8.21
CA VAL A 767 -6.88 -24.29 7.70
C VAL A 767 -7.15 -23.27 8.82
N THR A 768 -7.61 -23.73 10.01
CA THR A 768 -8.01 -22.85 11.13
C THR A 768 -7.00 -22.75 12.26
N ASN A 769 -6.04 -23.68 12.33
CA ASN A 769 -5.08 -23.87 13.42
C ASN A 769 -5.72 -24.26 14.77
N ARG A 770 -6.97 -24.70 14.80
CA ARG A 770 -7.68 -25.19 15.99
C ARG A 770 -8.44 -26.47 15.72
N ASP A 771 -8.84 -27.15 16.77
CA ASP A 771 -9.71 -28.32 16.63
C ASP A 771 -11.15 -27.92 16.33
N ALA A 772 -11.82 -28.75 15.53
CA ALA A 772 -13.25 -28.57 15.25
C ALA A 772 -14.10 -28.93 16.45
N LYS A 773 -15.11 -28.15 16.76
CA LYS A 773 -16.14 -28.47 17.73
C LYS A 773 -17.03 -29.63 17.23
N PRO A 774 -17.68 -30.36 18.11
CA PRO A 774 -18.56 -31.48 17.70
C PRO A 774 -19.65 -31.07 16.68
N GLU A 775 -20.22 -29.88 16.82
CA GLU A 775 -21.25 -29.33 15.94
C GLU A 775 -20.65 -28.97 14.55
N GLU A 776 -19.45 -28.43 14.52
CA GLU A 776 -18.74 -28.11 13.27
C GLU A 776 -18.39 -29.40 12.53
N LEU A 777 -17.90 -30.42 13.22
CA LEU A 777 -17.60 -31.73 12.65
C LEU A 777 -18.84 -32.39 12.06
N ALA A 778 -19.98 -32.34 12.74
CA ALA A 778 -21.23 -32.87 12.24
C ALA A 778 -21.71 -32.20 10.94
N VAL A 779 -21.51 -30.85 10.83
CA VAL A 779 -21.79 -30.11 9.61
C VAL A 779 -20.85 -30.54 8.49
N LEU A 780 -19.56 -30.70 8.75
CA LEU A 780 -18.58 -31.13 7.76
C LEU A 780 -18.82 -32.52 7.24
N GLN A 781 -19.18 -33.46 8.11
CA GLN A 781 -19.58 -34.84 7.73
C GLN A 781 -20.79 -34.82 6.78
N LYS A 782 -21.83 -34.07 7.14
CA LYS A 782 -23.04 -33.93 6.30
C LYS A 782 -22.70 -33.29 4.93
N GLN A 783 -21.85 -32.29 4.90
CA GLN A 783 -21.43 -31.66 3.64
C GLN A 783 -20.60 -32.60 2.78
N LEU A 784 -19.67 -33.36 3.35
CA LEU A 784 -18.89 -34.35 2.57
C LEU A 784 -19.78 -35.38 1.89
N ILE A 785 -20.79 -35.92 2.61
CA ILE A 785 -21.76 -36.85 2.04
C ILE A 785 -22.49 -36.20 0.85
N LYS A 786 -22.93 -34.96 1.00
CA LYS A 786 -23.61 -34.21 -0.08
C LYS A 786 -22.71 -34.01 -1.29
N LEU A 787 -21.46 -33.59 -1.05
CA LEU A 787 -20.47 -33.29 -2.09
C LEU A 787 -20.10 -34.57 -2.88
N ARG A 788 -20.04 -35.74 -2.27
CA ARG A 788 -19.80 -37.01 -2.95
C ARG A 788 -20.85 -37.30 -4.05
N THR A 789 -22.10 -36.90 -3.82
CA THR A 789 -23.16 -37.07 -4.84
C THR A 789 -23.14 -35.96 -5.89
N GLN A 790 -22.72 -34.74 -5.54
CA GLN A 790 -22.75 -33.58 -6.43
C GLN A 790 -21.49 -33.45 -7.30
N ALA A 791 -20.33 -33.82 -6.79
CA ALA A 791 -19.04 -33.58 -7.48
C ALA A 791 -18.74 -34.62 -8.57
N ALA A 792 -19.36 -35.79 -8.53
CA ALA A 792 -19.07 -36.88 -9.49
C ALA A 792 -19.24 -36.50 -10.97
N PRO A 793 -20.31 -35.77 -11.40
CA PRO A 793 -20.48 -35.37 -12.80
C PRO A 793 -19.42 -34.38 -13.31
N GLU A 794 -18.88 -33.51 -12.45
CA GLU A 794 -17.93 -32.47 -12.80
C GLU A 794 -16.47 -32.82 -12.39
N ALA A 795 -16.25 -34.03 -11.85
CA ALA A 795 -14.96 -34.44 -11.29
C ALA A 795 -13.80 -34.24 -12.27
N ALA A 796 -13.96 -34.67 -13.52
CA ALA A 796 -12.92 -34.57 -14.53
C ALA A 796 -12.52 -33.11 -14.81
N LYS A 797 -13.47 -32.18 -14.85
CA LYS A 797 -13.25 -30.78 -15.06
C LYS A 797 -12.52 -30.14 -13.87
N LEU A 798 -13.00 -30.40 -12.65
CA LEU A 798 -12.43 -29.83 -11.43
C LEU A 798 -10.99 -30.29 -11.21
N LEU A 799 -10.69 -31.56 -11.49
CA LEU A 799 -9.37 -32.13 -11.30
C LEU A 799 -8.34 -31.71 -12.37
N GLN A 800 -8.78 -31.11 -13.48
CA GLN A 800 -7.90 -30.54 -14.51
C GLN A 800 -7.54 -29.07 -14.26
N VAL A 801 -8.12 -28.41 -13.25
CA VAL A 801 -7.83 -27.01 -12.96
C VAL A 801 -6.39 -26.86 -12.43
N GLY A 802 -5.64 -25.94 -13.03
CA GLY A 802 -4.26 -25.66 -12.68
C GLY A 802 -3.24 -26.57 -13.38
N GLU A 803 -1.96 -26.29 -13.16
CA GLU A 803 -0.86 -26.99 -13.82
C GLU A 803 -0.35 -28.21 -13.03
N HIS A 804 -0.47 -28.16 -11.71
CA HIS A 804 -0.12 -29.29 -10.85
C HIS A 804 -1.05 -30.48 -11.16
N LYS A 805 -0.48 -31.61 -11.56
CA LYS A 805 -1.28 -32.77 -11.97
C LYS A 805 -1.91 -33.47 -10.78
N ALA A 806 -3.19 -33.81 -10.89
CA ALA A 806 -3.88 -34.60 -9.89
C ALA A 806 -3.28 -36.03 -9.79
N ASP A 807 -3.23 -36.57 -8.58
CA ASP A 807 -2.73 -37.93 -8.36
C ASP A 807 -3.72 -38.97 -8.91
N ALA A 808 -3.33 -39.59 -10.03
CA ALA A 808 -4.14 -40.59 -10.73
C ALA A 808 -4.45 -41.87 -9.91
N LYS A 809 -3.78 -42.06 -8.75
CA LYS A 809 -4.07 -43.18 -7.83
C LYS A 809 -5.30 -42.95 -6.96
N LEU A 810 -5.76 -41.71 -6.82
CA LEU A 810 -6.94 -41.36 -6.04
C LEU A 810 -8.21 -41.58 -6.88
N ASN A 811 -9.28 -41.98 -6.22
CA ASN A 811 -10.59 -42.03 -6.88
C ASN A 811 -11.03 -40.63 -7.27
N ALA A 812 -11.29 -40.39 -8.54
CA ALA A 812 -11.55 -39.06 -9.08
C ALA A 812 -12.83 -38.40 -8.49
N ALA A 813 -13.90 -39.13 -8.29
CA ALA A 813 -15.13 -38.58 -7.71
C ALA A 813 -14.94 -38.21 -6.23
N GLU A 814 -14.24 -39.04 -5.47
CA GLU A 814 -13.87 -38.78 -4.09
C GLU A 814 -12.94 -37.57 -3.98
N HIS A 815 -11.91 -37.50 -4.82
CA HIS A 815 -10.97 -36.34 -4.87
C HIS A 815 -11.71 -35.05 -5.19
N ALA A 816 -12.65 -35.05 -6.13
CA ALA A 816 -13.45 -33.86 -6.44
C ALA A 816 -14.38 -33.44 -5.27
N ALA A 817 -14.93 -34.40 -4.53
CA ALA A 817 -15.73 -34.10 -3.35
C ALA A 817 -14.89 -33.46 -2.23
N TRP A 818 -13.68 -33.99 -1.95
CA TRP A 818 -12.74 -33.42 -1.00
C TRP A 818 -12.20 -32.07 -1.47
N THR A 819 -11.96 -31.88 -2.78
CA THR A 819 -11.56 -30.57 -3.34
C THR A 819 -12.62 -29.51 -3.04
N SER A 820 -13.88 -29.81 -3.30
CA SER A 820 -14.99 -28.91 -3.02
C SER A 820 -15.12 -28.59 -1.52
N LEU A 821 -14.88 -29.57 -0.66
CA LEU A 821 -14.85 -29.37 0.80
C LEU A 821 -13.68 -28.47 1.22
N CYS A 822 -12.47 -28.73 0.74
CA CYS A 822 -11.30 -27.90 1.04
C CYS A 822 -11.46 -26.46 0.54
N LEU A 823 -12.12 -26.27 -0.61
CA LEU A 823 -12.43 -24.92 -1.13
C LEU A 823 -13.42 -24.20 -0.22
N MET A 824 -14.42 -24.89 0.34
CA MET A 824 -15.32 -24.34 1.36
C MET A 824 -14.56 -23.99 2.64
N LEU A 825 -13.66 -24.85 3.12
CA LEU A 825 -12.85 -24.60 4.31
C LEU A 825 -11.95 -23.35 4.14
N LEU A 826 -11.30 -23.18 2.99
CA LEU A 826 -10.49 -22.00 2.69
C LEU A 826 -11.31 -20.69 2.64
N ASN A 827 -12.64 -20.79 2.53
CA ASN A 827 -13.57 -19.64 2.51
C ASN A 827 -14.35 -19.44 3.82
N LEU A 828 -14.04 -20.19 4.90
CA LEU A 828 -14.61 -19.91 6.21
C LEU A 828 -14.26 -18.50 6.68
N ASP A 829 -15.19 -17.84 7.37
CA ASP A 829 -14.99 -16.46 7.86
C ASP A 829 -13.72 -16.34 8.72
N GLU A 830 -13.44 -17.27 9.63
CA GLU A 830 -12.23 -17.27 10.44
C GLU A 830 -10.93 -17.54 9.64
N VAL A 831 -11.03 -18.16 8.45
CA VAL A 831 -9.88 -18.41 7.56
C VAL A 831 -9.56 -17.20 6.71
N VAL A 832 -10.59 -16.44 6.28
CA VAL A 832 -10.42 -15.23 5.46
C VAL A 832 -10.31 -13.95 6.30
N THR A 833 -10.47 -14.07 7.63
CA THR A 833 -10.39 -12.98 8.58
C THR A 833 -9.21 -13.23 9.53
N LYS A 834 -8.48 -12.17 9.87
CA LYS A 834 -7.51 -12.21 10.95
C LYS A 834 -8.21 -11.90 12.28
N GLU A 835 -8.09 -12.74 13.26
CA GLU A 835 -8.64 -12.54 14.58
C GLU A 835 -7.67 -12.98 15.69
#